data_49dff5405aa010e6cdb0439305c5dd91
#
_entry.id   49dff5405aa010e6cdb0439305c5dd91
#
_cell.length_a   1.000
_cell.length_b   1.000
_cell.length_c   1.000
_cell.angle_alpha   90.00
_cell.angle_beta   90.00
_cell.angle_gamma   90.00
#
_symmetry.space_group_name_H-M   'P 1'
#
loop_
_entity.id
_entity.type
_entity.pdbx_description
1 polymer ?
#
loop_
_entity_poly.entity_id
_entity_poly.type
_entity_poly.pdbx_seq_one_letter_code
_entity_poly.pdbx_strand_id
1 'polypeptide(L)'
;MNLIIRNILMKAYLTLILVTFPLLAKAAFDVPQNHLGDVNLFIGTANDYGQMTPGASVPYGMIQVCPDSNPRQHPGYDYEVDIISGFSINRLSGVGGSGCGGNVSLLPCVSTDKPRLVKSSEQARPGFYSVTLQDGTLFRATATTHLAVEEFSFQQGKIPRLELNPSSSFEHVHEAHFCQTGPAEGEGYVMSRNTCGRGHYHLYYRLLANTPFCIDSVGNGKARLTFSQALNGRVEIRIMVGTGLKDELAVVPSTTIWEKDFDQIAREAAARWQDLLGRIEVEGGSDEQRTIFYTSLYRTFHSPFQVTDSLMRRYLGTDGRPHRAEKQANYYSSWSLWDTYRTKFPLITLLDPARSADIMQSLAQLYVTGKQDWSTDYECVPTVRTEHAIATLLDAYRQGISIPNLDEAWAGMVREAERMPLKTPDQCLEASVDYWALGQLAQETGREDEALWWTQRGEQVFDSVWTKEFMVIDSTYTRMRGNGLYQGTRWQYRWGAPMYLKRMEQLVGSKVLLAQLEQFFQEELYNQGNEPDIHVPFLFGRLGAPEKTAPVVRSLATEVVTHRYGGNDAYPKPFVGKAFACQPRGYCPEMDEDDGAMSAWYVFSSIGLYPVVVGEATYEVFPPLFERVTLYPGGPGHPAVTIRVQGNEKAGGTLRRVTWNGRKLREPRISHRMLVQGGELVFHY
;
A
#
# COMPACT_ATOMS: atom_id res chain seq x y z
N MET A 1 11.67 12.90 73.84
CA MET A 1 11.36 13.93 72.77
C MET A 1 11.75 13.47 71.34
N ASN A 2 12.79 12.65 71.19
CA ASN A 2 13.22 12.16 69.85
C ASN A 2 12.40 10.99 69.25
N LEU A 3 11.61 10.25 70.02
CA LEU A 3 10.80 9.16 69.50
C LEU A 3 9.44 9.58 68.98
N ILE A 4 8.89 10.70 69.50
CA ILE A 4 7.57 11.23 69.07
C ILE A 4 7.73 11.99 67.72
N ILE A 5 8.84 12.67 67.50
CA ILE A 5 9.11 13.40 66.24
C ILE A 5 9.33 12.42 65.06
N ARG A 6 9.98 11.26 65.32
CA ARG A 6 10.19 10.22 64.28
C ARG A 6 8.90 9.53 63.86
N ASN A 7 7.93 9.36 64.77
CA ASN A 7 6.63 8.76 64.41
C ASN A 7 5.69 9.74 63.70
N ILE A 8 5.80 11.03 63.91
CA ILE A 8 5.02 12.05 63.18
C ILE A 8 5.55 12.26 61.78
N LEU A 9 6.88 12.27 61.59
CA LEU A 9 7.51 12.35 60.26
C LEU A 9 7.26 11.07 59.40
N MET A 10 7.27 9.90 60.02
CA MET A 10 7.00 8.64 59.30
C MET A 10 5.53 8.51 58.90
N LYS A 11 4.58 9.00 59.72
CA LYS A 11 3.15 9.06 59.35
C LYS A 11 2.87 10.10 58.28
N ALA A 12 3.55 11.25 58.29
CA ALA A 12 3.44 12.28 57.25
C ALA A 12 4.02 11.79 55.92
N TYR A 13 5.12 11.02 55.93
CA TYR A 13 5.68 10.44 54.70
C TYR A 13 4.80 9.31 54.12
N LEU A 14 4.18 8.44 54.97
CA LEU A 14 3.23 7.43 54.49
C LEU A 14 1.92 8.03 53.97
N THR A 15 1.45 9.14 54.54
CA THR A 15 0.23 9.79 54.07
C THR A 15 0.48 10.58 52.77
N LEU A 16 1.70 11.12 52.55
CA LEU A 16 2.07 11.79 51.30
C LEU A 16 2.29 10.78 50.16
N ILE A 17 2.77 9.56 50.44
CA ILE A 17 2.90 8.51 49.42
C ILE A 17 1.53 7.90 49.06
N LEU A 18 0.55 7.87 49.98
CA LEU A 18 -0.79 7.36 49.72
C LEU A 18 -1.75 8.37 49.02
N VAL A 19 -1.41 9.65 49.00
CA VAL A 19 -2.22 10.69 48.32
C VAL A 19 -1.68 11.03 46.92
N THR A 20 -0.42 10.70 46.62
CA THR A 20 0.16 10.92 45.29
C THR A 20 0.03 9.73 44.32
N PHE A 21 -0.35 8.54 44.81
CA PHE A 21 -0.52 7.33 43.99
C PHE A 21 -1.85 7.22 43.23
N PRO A 22 -2.95 7.93 43.55
CA PRO A 22 -4.15 7.85 42.72
C PRO A 22 -4.18 8.81 41.51
N LEU A 23 -3.21 9.73 41.35
CA LEU A 23 -3.17 10.66 40.22
C LEU A 23 -2.23 10.21 39.08
N LEU A 24 -1.41 9.16 39.28
CA LEU A 24 -0.57 8.54 38.26
C LEU A 24 -1.14 7.23 37.69
N ALA A 25 -2.30 6.77 38.20
CA ALA A 25 -2.95 5.53 37.76
C ALA A 25 -4.13 5.75 36.80
N LYS A 26 -4.06 6.78 35.95
CA LYS A 26 -5.06 7.02 34.87
C LYS A 26 -4.43 7.42 33.54
N ALA A 27 -3.24 6.95 33.26
CA ALA A 27 -2.86 6.59 31.91
C ALA A 27 -2.94 5.05 31.85
N ALA A 28 -4.14 4.51 31.88
CA ALA A 28 -4.37 3.19 31.31
C ALA A 28 -3.95 3.36 29.85
N PHE A 29 -2.81 2.78 29.47
CA PHE A 29 -2.54 2.54 28.06
C PHE A 29 -3.73 1.72 27.57
N ASP A 30 -4.62 2.33 26.80
CA ASP A 30 -5.65 1.59 26.08
C ASP A 30 -4.86 0.62 25.20
N VAL A 31 -4.94 -0.67 25.54
CA VAL A 31 -4.33 -1.71 24.69
C VAL A 31 -5.17 -1.70 23.44
N PRO A 32 -4.56 -1.43 22.24
CA PRO A 32 -5.31 -1.40 21.00
C PRO A 32 -6.17 -2.64 20.83
N GLN A 33 -7.40 -2.47 20.37
CA GLN A 33 -8.29 -3.59 20.11
C GLN A 33 -7.70 -4.53 19.07
N ASN A 34 -8.04 -5.82 19.13
CA ASN A 34 -7.57 -6.79 18.15
C ASN A 34 -8.43 -6.73 16.88
N HIS A 35 -7.89 -6.18 15.79
CA HIS A 35 -8.55 -6.01 14.50
C HIS A 35 -8.22 -7.08 13.45
N LEU A 36 -7.46 -8.11 13.80
CA LEU A 36 -7.13 -9.20 12.86
C LEU A 36 -8.38 -9.91 12.32
N GLY A 37 -9.43 -10.01 13.15
CA GLY A 37 -10.72 -10.62 12.80
C GLY A 37 -11.60 -9.72 11.91
N ASP A 38 -11.32 -8.42 11.84
CA ASP A 38 -12.05 -7.48 11.01
C ASP A 38 -11.54 -7.45 9.56
N VAL A 39 -10.42 -8.12 9.24
CA VAL A 39 -9.81 -8.17 7.91
C VAL A 39 -10.37 -9.33 7.11
N ASN A 40 -10.90 -9.06 5.92
CA ASN A 40 -11.32 -10.06 4.94
C ASN A 40 -10.44 -10.02 3.69
N LEU A 41 -9.46 -10.92 3.62
CA LEU A 41 -8.48 -10.95 2.52
C LEU A 41 -9.07 -11.36 1.17
N PHE A 42 -10.30 -11.89 1.14
CA PHE A 42 -10.96 -12.27 -0.13
C PHE A 42 -11.65 -11.10 -0.84
N ILE A 43 -11.78 -9.91 -0.24
CA ILE A 43 -12.33 -8.73 -0.93
C ILE A 43 -11.45 -8.42 -2.14
N GLY A 44 -12.06 -8.25 -3.34
CA GLY A 44 -11.34 -7.83 -4.55
C GLY A 44 -10.43 -8.91 -5.16
N THR A 45 -10.67 -10.19 -4.86
CA THR A 45 -9.83 -11.30 -5.35
C THR A 45 -10.46 -12.11 -6.46
N ALA A 46 -11.63 -11.72 -6.96
CA ALA A 46 -12.32 -12.43 -8.05
C ALA A 46 -12.21 -11.67 -9.36
N ASN A 47 -11.77 -12.36 -10.41
CA ASN A 47 -11.69 -11.84 -11.77
C ASN A 47 -11.03 -10.43 -11.81
N ASP A 48 -11.56 -9.53 -12.63
CA ASP A 48 -11.05 -8.16 -12.83
C ASP A 48 -11.74 -7.13 -11.91
N TYR A 49 -11.67 -7.38 -10.58
CA TYR A 49 -12.31 -6.58 -9.54
C TYR A 49 -11.36 -6.30 -8.38
N GLY A 50 -10.31 -5.51 -8.62
CA GLY A 50 -9.33 -5.09 -7.62
C GLY A 50 -7.97 -5.78 -7.71
N GLN A 51 -7.84 -6.92 -8.41
CA GLN A 51 -6.57 -7.64 -8.64
C GLN A 51 -5.83 -8.02 -7.35
N MET A 52 -6.57 -8.38 -6.30
CA MET A 52 -6.03 -8.69 -4.98
C MET A 52 -5.79 -10.19 -4.75
N THR A 53 -5.01 -10.52 -3.73
CA THR A 53 -4.77 -11.90 -3.31
C THR A 53 -4.96 -12.10 -1.81
N PRO A 54 -5.36 -13.31 -1.38
CA PRO A 54 -5.48 -13.66 0.03
C PRO A 54 -4.17 -14.20 0.64
N GLY A 55 -3.04 -14.02 -0.04
CA GLY A 55 -1.77 -14.66 0.31
C GLY A 55 -1.23 -14.31 1.69
N ALA A 56 -0.53 -15.28 2.31
CA ALA A 56 0.17 -15.07 3.57
C ALA A 56 1.35 -14.11 3.41
N SER A 57 1.35 -13.02 4.18
CA SER A 57 2.37 -11.96 4.10
C SER A 57 2.60 -11.30 5.47
N VAL A 58 3.62 -10.46 5.55
CA VAL A 58 3.83 -9.50 6.65
C VAL A 58 3.88 -8.09 6.10
N PRO A 59 3.66 -7.04 6.93
CA PRO A 59 3.79 -5.66 6.46
C PRO A 59 5.14 -5.42 5.80
N TYR A 60 5.13 -4.79 4.63
CA TYR A 60 6.32 -4.46 3.84
C TYR A 60 7.23 -5.66 3.50
N GLY A 61 6.68 -6.87 3.49
CA GLY A 61 7.43 -8.11 3.22
C GLY A 61 7.51 -8.43 1.75
N MET A 62 8.66 -8.98 1.31
CA MET A 62 8.85 -9.47 -0.07
C MET A 62 8.02 -10.73 -0.36
N ILE A 63 7.53 -11.40 0.68
CA ILE A 63 6.82 -12.68 0.59
C ILE A 63 5.31 -12.49 0.64
N GLN A 64 4.63 -13.13 -0.29
CA GLN A 64 3.19 -13.25 -0.34
C GLN A 64 2.81 -14.61 -0.93
N VAL A 65 2.73 -15.64 -0.07
CA VAL A 65 2.47 -17.02 -0.48
C VAL A 65 1.00 -17.22 -0.77
N CYS A 66 0.68 -17.66 -2.00
CA CYS A 66 -0.70 -17.80 -2.47
C CYS A 66 -0.81 -18.88 -3.55
N PRO A 67 -1.96 -19.57 -3.72
CA PRO A 67 -2.18 -20.41 -4.89
C PRO A 67 -2.21 -19.58 -6.17
N ASP A 68 -1.68 -20.17 -7.25
CA ASP A 68 -1.70 -19.62 -8.60
C ASP A 68 -2.86 -20.26 -9.37
N SER A 69 -4.07 -19.73 -9.16
CA SER A 69 -5.30 -20.25 -9.81
C SER A 69 -5.55 -19.60 -11.17
N ASN A 70 -5.01 -18.40 -11.41
CA ASN A 70 -5.08 -17.73 -12.70
C ASN A 70 -3.78 -16.97 -13.03
N PRO A 71 -2.68 -17.67 -13.42
CA PRO A 71 -1.38 -17.04 -13.69
C PRO A 71 -1.37 -16.02 -14.83
N ARG A 72 -2.46 -15.87 -15.57
CA ARG A 72 -2.60 -14.87 -16.65
C ARG A 72 -3.23 -13.57 -16.18
N GLN A 73 -3.79 -13.56 -14.98
CA GLN A 73 -4.27 -12.36 -14.33
C GLN A 73 -3.24 -11.84 -13.34
N HIS A 74 -3.20 -10.54 -13.17
CA HIS A 74 -2.22 -9.73 -12.47
C HIS A 74 -1.54 -10.39 -11.26
N PRO A 75 -2.25 -10.72 -10.14
CA PRO A 75 -1.61 -11.32 -8.97
C PRO A 75 -1.56 -12.85 -9.00
N GLY A 76 -2.00 -13.48 -10.10
CA GLY A 76 -2.00 -14.92 -10.27
C GLY A 76 -3.08 -15.70 -9.53
N TYR A 77 -3.91 -15.06 -8.73
CA TYR A 77 -5.02 -15.66 -7.99
C TYR A 77 -6.37 -15.15 -8.50
N ASP A 78 -7.34 -16.03 -8.60
CA ASP A 78 -8.74 -15.72 -8.86
C ASP A 78 -9.64 -16.57 -7.95
N TYR A 79 -10.46 -15.89 -7.14
CA TYR A 79 -11.38 -16.57 -6.20
C TYR A 79 -12.37 -17.52 -6.90
N GLU A 80 -12.75 -17.25 -8.14
CA GLU A 80 -13.72 -18.04 -8.90
C GLU A 80 -13.10 -19.26 -9.58
N VAL A 81 -11.78 -19.42 -9.52
CA VAL A 81 -11.04 -20.54 -10.12
C VAL A 81 -10.50 -21.47 -9.03
N ASP A 82 -10.77 -22.77 -9.15
CA ASP A 82 -10.33 -23.78 -8.20
C ASP A 82 -9.12 -24.61 -8.68
N ILE A 83 -8.81 -24.62 -9.99
CA ILE A 83 -7.64 -25.30 -10.54
C ILE A 83 -6.41 -24.43 -10.26
N ILE A 84 -5.33 -25.06 -9.78
CA ILE A 84 -4.07 -24.36 -9.51
C ILE A 84 -2.92 -24.92 -10.34
N SER A 85 -1.94 -24.08 -10.62
CA SER A 85 -0.65 -24.43 -11.21
C SER A 85 0.47 -24.57 -10.18
N GLY A 86 0.24 -24.15 -8.94
CA GLY A 86 1.14 -24.23 -7.81
C GLY A 86 0.83 -23.21 -6.71
N PHE A 87 1.73 -23.13 -5.74
CA PHE A 87 1.79 -22.10 -4.73
C PHE A 87 3.10 -21.36 -4.92
N SER A 88 3.05 -20.08 -5.28
CA SER A 88 4.23 -19.25 -5.47
C SER A 88 4.42 -18.27 -4.30
N ILE A 89 5.63 -17.74 -4.13
CA ILE A 89 6.03 -17.08 -2.88
C ILE A 89 6.00 -15.55 -2.94
N ASN A 90 5.93 -14.96 -4.13
CA ASN A 90 5.98 -13.50 -4.29
C ASN A 90 5.03 -13.00 -5.37
N ARG A 91 4.54 -11.80 -5.19
CA ARG A 91 3.70 -11.09 -6.17
C ARG A 91 3.52 -9.64 -5.79
N LEU A 92 3.12 -8.83 -6.74
CA LEU A 92 2.63 -7.47 -6.51
C LEU A 92 1.11 -7.49 -6.66
N SER A 93 0.40 -7.28 -5.56
CA SER A 93 -1.08 -7.33 -5.52
C SER A 93 -1.70 -5.99 -5.85
N GLY A 94 -2.84 -6.01 -6.54
CA GLY A 94 -3.66 -4.83 -6.80
C GLY A 94 -3.21 -3.96 -7.96
N VAL A 95 -2.09 -4.25 -8.58
CA VAL A 95 -1.52 -3.42 -9.65
C VAL A 95 -2.12 -3.77 -10.99
N GLY A 96 -2.50 -2.75 -11.75
CA GLY A 96 -2.99 -2.88 -13.11
C GLY A 96 -1.95 -3.32 -14.13
N GLY A 97 -2.41 -3.64 -15.35
CA GLY A 97 -1.56 -4.09 -16.44
C GLY A 97 -1.26 -5.60 -16.39
N SER A 98 -0.09 -6.04 -16.83
CA SER A 98 0.33 -7.43 -16.64
C SER A 98 0.90 -7.63 -15.23
N GLY A 99 0.61 -8.78 -14.61
CA GLY A 99 1.12 -9.12 -13.28
C GLY A 99 2.62 -9.35 -13.27
N CYS A 100 3.21 -9.35 -12.07
CA CYS A 100 4.59 -9.75 -11.87
C CYS A 100 4.76 -10.50 -10.54
N GLY A 101 5.84 -11.29 -10.44
CA GLY A 101 6.02 -12.27 -9.37
C GLY A 101 5.59 -13.67 -9.81
N GLY A 102 5.06 -14.47 -8.89
CA GLY A 102 4.69 -15.85 -9.16
C GLY A 102 5.88 -16.80 -9.19
N ASN A 103 6.98 -16.43 -8.53
CA ASN A 103 8.20 -17.20 -8.59
C ASN A 103 8.26 -18.33 -7.57
N VAL A 104 9.11 -19.32 -7.87
CA VAL A 104 9.42 -20.47 -7.02
C VAL A 104 8.13 -21.19 -6.60
N SER A 105 7.41 -21.72 -7.58
CA SER A 105 6.13 -22.36 -7.35
C SER A 105 6.29 -23.84 -6.98
N LEU A 106 5.61 -24.27 -5.91
CA LEU A 106 5.53 -25.66 -5.46
C LEU A 106 4.12 -26.22 -5.69
N LEU A 107 4.02 -27.41 -6.28
CA LEU A 107 2.76 -28.08 -6.56
C LEU A 107 2.75 -29.52 -6.01
N PRO A 108 1.83 -29.92 -5.12
CA PRO A 108 1.66 -31.31 -4.74
C PRO A 108 1.32 -32.21 -5.92
N CYS A 109 2.04 -33.33 -6.09
CA CYS A 109 1.89 -34.26 -7.23
C CYS A 109 1.63 -35.68 -6.73
N VAL A 110 0.54 -35.93 -6.05
CA VAL A 110 0.12 -37.26 -5.60
C VAL A 110 -0.88 -37.92 -6.53
N SER A 111 -1.48 -37.19 -7.44
CA SER A 111 -2.46 -37.60 -8.43
C SER A 111 -1.99 -37.22 -9.84
N THR A 112 -2.54 -37.89 -10.86
CA THR A 112 -2.37 -37.53 -12.28
C THR A 112 -3.27 -36.39 -12.71
N ASP A 113 -4.30 -36.07 -11.92
CA ASP A 113 -5.23 -34.98 -12.19
C ASP A 113 -4.62 -33.62 -11.79
N LYS A 114 -5.11 -32.56 -12.44
CA LYS A 114 -4.71 -31.19 -12.06
C LYS A 114 -5.22 -30.91 -10.65
N PRO A 115 -4.35 -30.45 -9.74
CA PRO A 115 -4.74 -30.09 -8.38
C PRO A 115 -5.83 -29.03 -8.36
N ARG A 116 -6.82 -29.21 -7.49
CA ARG A 116 -7.94 -28.30 -7.29
C ARG A 116 -8.11 -27.96 -5.83
N LEU A 117 -8.46 -26.72 -5.56
CA LEU A 117 -8.79 -26.24 -4.23
C LEU A 117 -10.20 -26.69 -3.84
N VAL A 118 -10.38 -27.13 -2.60
CA VAL A 118 -11.70 -27.21 -1.98
C VAL A 118 -12.04 -25.84 -1.44
N LYS A 119 -12.68 -25.00 -2.25
CA LYS A 119 -12.92 -23.56 -1.96
C LYS A 119 -13.56 -23.30 -0.59
N SER A 120 -14.45 -24.20 -0.12
CA SER A 120 -15.06 -24.09 1.21
C SER A 120 -14.09 -24.32 2.39
N SER A 121 -12.89 -24.84 2.14
CA SER A 121 -11.84 -25.03 3.14
C SER A 121 -10.82 -23.90 3.16
N GLU A 122 -10.92 -22.95 2.23
CA GLU A 122 -9.98 -21.84 2.12
C GLU A 122 -10.10 -20.89 3.30
N GLN A 123 -8.97 -20.60 3.95
CA GLN A 123 -8.88 -19.67 5.06
C GLN A 123 -7.73 -18.73 4.83
N ALA A 124 -8.00 -17.42 4.92
CA ALA A 124 -7.00 -16.38 4.81
C ALA A 124 -7.19 -15.36 5.94
N ARG A 125 -6.10 -15.00 6.59
CA ARG A 125 -6.05 -13.95 7.63
C ARG A 125 -4.67 -13.30 7.62
N PRO A 126 -4.50 -12.11 8.19
CA PRO A 126 -3.20 -11.46 8.24
C PRO A 126 -2.08 -12.39 8.74
N GLY A 127 -1.07 -12.62 7.88
CA GLY A 127 0.07 -13.49 8.14
C GLY A 127 -0.13 -14.99 7.93
N PHE A 128 -1.31 -15.43 7.44
CA PHE A 128 -1.61 -16.85 7.31
C PHE A 128 -2.57 -17.15 6.16
N TYR A 129 -2.32 -18.27 5.48
CA TYR A 129 -3.22 -18.86 4.48
C TYR A 129 -3.29 -20.37 4.62
N SER A 130 -4.44 -21.00 4.38
CA SER A 130 -4.57 -22.45 4.28
C SER A 130 -5.71 -22.88 3.36
N VAL A 131 -5.56 -24.09 2.78
CA VAL A 131 -6.58 -24.72 1.95
C VAL A 131 -6.36 -26.22 1.87
N THR A 132 -7.42 -26.99 1.72
CA THR A 132 -7.37 -28.42 1.41
C THR A 132 -7.55 -28.63 -0.09
N LEU A 133 -6.71 -29.45 -0.72
CA LEU A 133 -6.87 -29.85 -2.11
C LEU A 133 -7.87 -31.03 -2.22
N GLN A 134 -8.43 -31.25 -3.42
CA GLN A 134 -9.40 -32.33 -3.63
C GLN A 134 -8.84 -33.73 -3.38
N ASP A 135 -7.51 -33.92 -3.49
CA ASP A 135 -6.84 -35.17 -3.13
C ASP A 135 -6.66 -35.39 -1.63
N GLY A 136 -7.11 -34.43 -0.81
CA GLY A 136 -7.01 -34.43 0.65
C GLY A 136 -5.70 -33.88 1.20
N THR A 137 -4.79 -33.36 0.38
CA THR A 137 -3.59 -32.65 0.83
C THR A 137 -3.98 -31.34 1.47
N LEU A 138 -3.58 -31.11 2.72
CA LEU A 138 -3.71 -29.82 3.40
C LEU A 138 -2.47 -28.97 3.13
N PHE A 139 -2.66 -27.76 2.67
CA PHE A 139 -1.65 -26.73 2.53
C PHE A 139 -1.85 -25.64 3.57
N ARG A 140 -0.74 -25.20 4.21
CA ARG A 140 -0.69 -24.01 5.08
C ARG A 140 0.51 -23.17 4.71
N ALA A 141 0.38 -21.84 4.82
CA ALA A 141 1.47 -20.92 4.57
C ALA A 141 1.51 -19.78 5.59
N THR A 142 2.71 -19.32 5.88
CA THR A 142 3.01 -18.10 6.63
C THR A 142 4.30 -17.48 6.11
N ALA A 143 4.64 -16.27 6.56
CA ALA A 143 5.79 -15.54 6.05
C ALA A 143 6.50 -14.71 7.11
N THR A 144 7.77 -14.42 6.84
CA THR A 144 8.48 -13.26 7.39
C THR A 144 8.76 -12.27 6.25
N THR A 145 9.58 -11.25 6.48
CA THR A 145 9.96 -10.29 5.44
C THR A 145 10.61 -10.95 4.22
N HIS A 146 11.48 -11.96 4.43
CA HIS A 146 12.27 -12.61 3.39
C HIS A 146 12.16 -14.14 3.38
N LEU A 147 11.29 -14.72 4.21
CA LEU A 147 11.13 -16.16 4.32
C LEU A 147 9.68 -16.57 4.10
N ALA A 148 9.43 -17.38 3.08
CA ALA A 148 8.20 -18.14 2.92
C ALA A 148 8.29 -19.44 3.72
N VAL A 149 7.21 -19.80 4.43
CA VAL A 149 7.08 -21.08 5.13
C VAL A 149 5.81 -21.76 4.64
N GLU A 150 5.99 -22.90 3.96
CA GLU A 150 4.95 -23.69 3.35
C GLU A 150 4.92 -25.08 3.97
N GLU A 151 3.76 -25.52 4.41
CA GLU A 151 3.54 -26.83 5.00
C GLU A 151 2.52 -27.62 4.19
N PHE A 152 2.89 -28.83 3.81
CA PHE A 152 2.05 -29.77 3.08
C PHE A 152 1.82 -31.01 3.95
N SER A 153 0.56 -31.33 4.25
CA SER A 153 0.16 -32.55 4.96
C SER A 153 -0.55 -33.46 3.98
N PHE A 154 0.12 -34.52 3.57
CA PHE A 154 -0.39 -35.52 2.64
C PHE A 154 -1.19 -36.62 3.36
N GLN A 155 -2.07 -37.29 2.65
CA GLN A 155 -2.82 -38.41 3.18
C GLN A 155 -1.89 -39.55 3.63
N GLN A 156 -2.29 -40.24 4.69
CA GLN A 156 -1.51 -41.34 5.25
C GLN A 156 -1.28 -42.45 4.20
N GLY A 157 -0.05 -42.96 4.16
CA GLY A 157 0.36 -44.02 3.21
C GLY A 157 0.76 -43.52 1.82
N LYS A 158 0.66 -42.22 1.55
CA LYS A 158 1.20 -41.61 0.32
C LYS A 158 2.64 -41.15 0.55
N ILE A 159 3.49 -41.31 -0.47
CA ILE A 159 4.82 -40.73 -0.48
C ILE A 159 4.67 -39.28 -0.93
N PRO A 160 5.02 -38.28 -0.09
CA PRO A 160 4.94 -36.88 -0.44
C PRO A 160 5.82 -36.55 -1.65
N ARG A 161 5.25 -35.83 -2.61
CA ARG A 161 5.94 -35.35 -3.81
C ARG A 161 5.51 -33.93 -4.10
N LEU A 162 6.47 -33.05 -4.35
CA LEU A 162 6.25 -31.68 -4.79
C LEU A 162 6.93 -31.46 -6.15
N GLU A 163 6.22 -30.88 -7.09
CA GLU A 163 6.82 -30.36 -8.31
C GLU A 163 7.28 -28.94 -8.02
N LEU A 164 8.58 -28.68 -8.11
CA LEU A 164 9.16 -27.35 -8.08
C LEU A 164 9.27 -26.82 -9.51
N ASN A 165 8.70 -25.65 -9.75
CA ASN A 165 8.87 -24.91 -10.99
C ASN A 165 9.78 -23.69 -10.77
N PRO A 166 11.09 -23.77 -11.03
CA PRO A 166 12.02 -22.64 -10.89
C PRO A 166 11.70 -21.50 -11.85
N SER A 167 11.12 -21.81 -13.03
CA SER A 167 10.76 -20.86 -14.08
C SER A 167 9.32 -20.36 -13.96
N SER A 168 8.68 -20.51 -12.77
CA SER A 168 7.38 -19.94 -12.55
C SER A 168 7.45 -18.42 -12.50
N SER A 169 6.54 -17.75 -13.21
CA SER A 169 6.35 -16.30 -13.20
C SER A 169 5.04 -15.94 -13.88
N PHE A 170 4.44 -14.82 -13.52
CA PHE A 170 3.29 -14.25 -14.22
C PHE A 170 3.69 -13.47 -15.48
N GLU A 171 4.98 -13.11 -15.58
CA GLU A 171 5.62 -12.50 -16.76
C GLU A 171 6.71 -13.40 -17.36
N HIS A 172 7.33 -12.93 -18.42
CA HIS A 172 8.39 -13.68 -19.11
C HIS A 172 9.64 -13.87 -18.24
N VAL A 173 10.09 -15.10 -18.13
CA VAL A 173 11.34 -15.48 -17.46
C VAL A 173 12.47 -15.50 -18.49
N HIS A 174 13.54 -14.75 -18.23
CA HIS A 174 14.75 -14.75 -19.05
C HIS A 174 15.69 -15.86 -18.67
N GLU A 175 15.86 -16.08 -17.37
CA GLU A 175 16.74 -17.08 -16.81
C GLU A 175 16.19 -17.63 -15.52
N ALA A 176 16.26 -18.94 -15.32
CA ALA A 176 15.95 -19.59 -14.06
C ALA A 176 16.75 -20.88 -13.94
N HIS A 177 17.20 -21.17 -12.73
CA HIS A 177 17.81 -22.46 -12.41
C HIS A 177 17.55 -22.84 -10.94
N PHE A 178 17.70 -24.13 -10.67
CA PHE A 178 17.68 -24.70 -9.34
C PHE A 178 18.67 -25.85 -9.28
N CYS A 179 19.42 -25.95 -8.19
CA CYS A 179 20.29 -27.08 -7.90
C CYS A 179 20.16 -27.50 -6.43
N GLN A 180 20.24 -28.81 -6.20
CA GLN A 180 20.33 -29.37 -4.85
C GLN A 180 21.74 -29.17 -4.30
N THR A 181 21.85 -28.59 -3.11
CA THR A 181 23.13 -28.29 -2.44
C THR A 181 23.38 -29.18 -1.24
N GLY A 182 22.34 -29.87 -0.75
CA GLY A 182 22.41 -30.80 0.39
C GLY A 182 21.24 -31.78 0.37
N PRO A 183 21.21 -32.74 1.33
CA PRO A 183 20.14 -33.75 1.38
C PRO A 183 18.73 -33.16 1.49
N ALA A 184 18.60 -32.01 2.14
CA ALA A 184 17.33 -31.32 2.38
C ALA A 184 17.40 -29.83 1.95
N GLU A 185 18.34 -29.46 1.11
CA GLU A 185 18.60 -28.07 0.72
C GLU A 185 18.88 -27.94 -0.78
N GLY A 186 18.49 -26.80 -1.32
CA GLY A 186 18.82 -26.38 -2.67
C GLY A 186 18.84 -24.85 -2.79
N GLU A 187 19.42 -24.37 -3.87
CA GLU A 187 19.47 -22.95 -4.20
C GLU A 187 19.04 -22.71 -5.64
N GLY A 188 18.55 -21.52 -5.91
CA GLY A 188 18.11 -21.17 -7.23
C GLY A 188 18.13 -19.67 -7.49
N TYR A 189 17.82 -19.35 -8.74
CA TYR A 189 17.81 -17.99 -9.26
C TYR A 189 16.73 -17.85 -10.31
N VAL A 190 16.06 -16.68 -10.33
CA VAL A 190 15.11 -16.28 -11.37
C VAL A 190 15.41 -14.85 -11.78
N MET A 191 15.48 -14.60 -13.08
CA MET A 191 15.41 -13.27 -13.67
C MET A 191 14.14 -13.18 -14.51
N SER A 192 13.23 -12.30 -14.11
CA SER A 192 11.92 -12.16 -14.73
C SER A 192 11.64 -10.69 -15.08
N ARG A 193 10.79 -10.50 -16.09
CA ARG A 193 10.26 -9.16 -16.42
C ARG A 193 9.38 -8.62 -15.30
N ASN A 194 9.35 -7.30 -15.20
CA ASN A 194 8.40 -6.57 -14.36
C ASN A 194 7.09 -6.29 -15.09
N THR A 195 6.15 -5.67 -14.38
CA THR A 195 4.81 -5.29 -14.87
C THR A 195 4.88 -4.59 -16.22
N CYS A 196 3.94 -4.89 -17.10
CA CYS A 196 3.88 -4.36 -18.46
C CYS A 196 5.12 -4.65 -19.33
N GLY A 197 5.87 -5.70 -18.99
CA GLY A 197 7.07 -6.10 -19.72
C GLY A 197 8.19 -5.08 -19.69
N ARG A 198 8.25 -4.21 -18.68
CA ARG A 198 9.26 -3.16 -18.50
C ARG A 198 10.31 -3.61 -17.50
N GLY A 199 11.60 -3.46 -17.81
CA GLY A 199 12.68 -3.80 -16.90
C GLY A 199 12.70 -5.27 -16.46
N HIS A 200 13.58 -5.58 -15.52
CA HIS A 200 13.74 -6.93 -14.98
C HIS A 200 14.00 -6.89 -13.48
N TYR A 201 13.59 -7.95 -12.76
CA TYR A 201 14.01 -8.15 -11.39
C TYR A 201 14.73 -9.48 -11.23
N HIS A 202 15.60 -9.53 -10.22
CA HIS A 202 16.50 -10.63 -9.92
C HIS A 202 16.16 -11.22 -8.57
N LEU A 203 15.85 -12.50 -8.51
CA LEU A 203 15.51 -13.20 -7.29
C LEU A 203 16.43 -14.39 -7.08
N TYR A 204 17.32 -14.32 -6.09
CA TYR A 204 18.03 -15.49 -5.57
C TYR A 204 17.24 -16.09 -4.43
N TYR A 205 17.20 -17.43 -4.36
CA TYR A 205 16.51 -18.11 -3.28
C TYR A 205 17.24 -19.33 -2.79
N ARG A 206 17.01 -19.68 -1.52
CA ARG A 206 17.47 -20.90 -0.88
C ARG A 206 16.26 -21.65 -0.35
N LEU A 207 16.10 -22.89 -0.79
CA LEU A 207 15.03 -23.79 -0.38
C LEU A 207 15.56 -24.80 0.64
N LEU A 208 14.88 -24.92 1.77
CA LEU A 208 15.18 -25.87 2.83
C LEU A 208 13.93 -26.70 3.13
N ALA A 209 14.09 -28.01 3.29
CA ALA A 209 13.03 -28.92 3.71
C ALA A 209 13.31 -29.47 5.10
N ASN A 210 12.25 -29.80 5.85
CA ASN A 210 12.39 -30.42 7.17
C ASN A 210 12.81 -31.91 7.11
N THR A 211 12.92 -32.47 5.90
CA THR A 211 13.30 -33.87 5.65
C THR A 211 14.04 -33.97 4.31
N PRO A 212 14.97 -34.94 4.16
CA PRO A 212 15.68 -35.15 2.89
C PRO A 212 14.76 -35.45 1.72
N PHE A 213 15.15 -35.00 0.54
CA PHE A 213 14.44 -35.26 -0.73
C PHE A 213 15.40 -35.76 -1.82
N CYS A 214 14.83 -36.53 -2.78
CA CYS A 214 15.49 -36.87 -4.02
C CYS A 214 14.85 -36.04 -5.15
N ILE A 215 15.68 -35.65 -6.12
CA ILE A 215 15.23 -34.90 -7.30
C ILE A 215 15.16 -35.79 -8.52
N ASP A 216 14.00 -35.75 -9.20
CA ASP A 216 13.81 -36.29 -10.54
C ASP A 216 13.43 -35.14 -11.48
N SER A 217 14.01 -35.09 -12.68
CA SER A 217 13.58 -34.14 -13.72
C SER A 217 12.23 -34.58 -14.30
N VAL A 218 11.30 -33.63 -14.44
CA VAL A 218 9.98 -33.88 -15.07
C VAL A 218 9.83 -33.21 -16.45
N GLY A 219 10.93 -32.65 -16.97
CA GLY A 219 10.96 -31.89 -18.22
C GLY A 219 10.62 -30.40 -18.04
N ASN A 220 10.82 -29.61 -19.07
CA ASN A 220 10.58 -28.16 -19.10
C ASN A 220 11.22 -27.38 -17.94
N GLY A 221 12.40 -27.81 -17.46
CA GLY A 221 13.11 -27.17 -16.35
C GLY A 221 12.53 -27.42 -14.95
N LYS A 222 11.45 -28.21 -14.84
CA LYS A 222 10.80 -28.55 -13.56
C LYS A 222 11.50 -29.71 -12.88
N ALA A 223 11.50 -29.71 -11.55
CA ALA A 223 12.06 -30.75 -10.71
C ALA A 223 10.96 -31.37 -9.81
N ARG A 224 10.97 -32.70 -9.66
CA ARG A 224 10.13 -33.38 -8.69
C ARG A 224 10.93 -33.69 -7.43
N LEU A 225 10.51 -33.15 -6.30
CA LEU A 225 11.08 -33.43 -4.99
C LEU A 225 10.27 -34.58 -4.35
N THR A 226 10.94 -35.71 -4.09
CA THR A 226 10.33 -36.90 -3.47
C THR A 226 10.84 -37.06 -2.04
N PHE A 227 9.93 -37.11 -1.05
CA PHE A 227 10.22 -37.12 0.37
C PHE A 227 9.89 -38.48 0.99
N SER A 228 10.69 -39.50 0.71
CA SER A 228 10.44 -40.89 1.18
C SER A 228 10.59 -41.08 2.69
N GLN A 229 11.24 -40.14 3.38
CA GLN A 229 11.46 -40.17 4.84
C GLN A 229 10.52 -39.23 5.63
N ALA A 230 9.53 -38.63 4.97
CA ALA A 230 8.61 -37.70 5.62
C ALA A 230 7.76 -38.43 6.70
N LEU A 231 7.82 -37.95 7.94
CA LEU A 231 7.05 -38.49 9.05
C LEU A 231 5.58 -38.07 8.94
N ASN A 232 4.68 -39.03 9.05
CA ASN A 232 3.23 -38.79 9.01
C ASN A 232 2.73 -38.04 7.74
N GLY A 233 3.48 -38.11 6.62
CA GLY A 233 3.14 -37.41 5.38
C GLY A 233 3.26 -35.88 5.45
N ARG A 234 3.92 -35.32 6.48
CA ARG A 234 4.10 -33.86 6.63
C ARG A 234 5.46 -33.42 6.07
N VAL A 235 5.42 -32.42 5.18
CA VAL A 235 6.59 -31.78 4.60
C VAL A 235 6.48 -30.27 4.83
N GLU A 236 7.50 -29.67 5.44
CA GLU A 236 7.62 -28.24 5.58
C GLU A 236 8.78 -27.74 4.71
N ILE A 237 8.50 -26.77 3.86
CA ILE A 237 9.46 -26.13 2.99
C ILE A 237 9.63 -24.67 3.45
N ARG A 238 10.87 -24.22 3.58
CA ARG A 238 11.24 -22.84 3.85
C ARG A 238 12.03 -22.29 2.69
N ILE A 239 11.54 -21.20 2.11
CA ILE A 239 12.16 -20.55 0.97
C ILE A 239 12.58 -19.16 1.40
N MET A 240 13.90 -18.98 1.58
CA MET A 240 14.48 -17.69 1.87
C MET A 240 14.84 -16.99 0.57
N VAL A 241 14.45 -15.72 0.43
CA VAL A 241 14.74 -14.92 -0.76
C VAL A 241 15.79 -13.86 -0.45
N GLY A 242 16.61 -13.57 -1.46
CA GLY A 242 17.63 -12.54 -1.44
C GLY A 242 17.21 -11.29 -2.20
N THR A 243 18.01 -10.25 -2.07
CA THR A 243 17.76 -8.90 -2.60
C THR A 243 18.39 -8.69 -3.97
N GLY A 244 18.58 -9.76 -4.77
CA GLY A 244 19.20 -9.72 -6.08
C GLY A 244 20.72 -9.93 -6.06
N LEU A 245 21.34 -10.23 -4.91
CA LEU A 245 22.77 -10.51 -4.75
C LEU A 245 22.99 -11.99 -4.44
N LYS A 246 23.81 -12.67 -5.26
CA LYS A 246 24.00 -14.12 -5.20
C LYS A 246 24.56 -14.63 -3.86
N ASP A 247 25.47 -13.90 -3.25
CA ASP A 247 26.24 -14.34 -2.08
C ASP A 247 25.55 -14.07 -0.72
N GLU A 248 24.45 -13.33 -0.70
CA GLU A 248 23.80 -12.93 0.56
C GLU A 248 23.11 -14.09 1.30
N LEU A 249 22.56 -15.05 0.56
CA LEU A 249 21.86 -16.20 1.17
C LEU A 249 22.81 -17.27 1.70
N ALA A 250 24.02 -17.37 1.14
CA ALA A 250 25.01 -18.38 1.53
C ALA A 250 25.52 -18.19 2.97
N VAL A 251 25.47 -16.96 3.50
CA VAL A 251 25.97 -16.63 4.85
C VAL A 251 24.93 -16.86 5.95
N VAL A 252 23.67 -17.16 5.62
CA VAL A 252 22.61 -17.40 6.58
C VAL A 252 22.68 -18.87 7.06
N PRO A 253 22.96 -19.17 8.35
CA PRO A 253 22.99 -20.54 8.83
C PRO A 253 21.60 -21.19 8.71
N SER A 254 21.53 -22.45 8.26
CA SER A 254 20.27 -23.21 8.20
C SER A 254 19.60 -23.31 9.57
N THR A 255 20.38 -23.39 10.63
CA THR A 255 19.86 -23.40 12.02
C THR A 255 19.05 -22.17 12.37
N THR A 256 19.44 -20.99 11.90
CA THR A 256 18.68 -19.73 12.10
C THR A 256 17.34 -19.79 11.36
N ILE A 257 17.30 -20.40 10.18
CA ILE A 257 16.06 -20.54 9.40
C ILE A 257 15.07 -21.48 10.10
N TRP A 258 15.56 -22.49 10.88
CA TRP A 258 14.76 -23.46 11.63
C TRP A 258 14.57 -23.12 13.12
N GLU A 259 15.02 -21.96 13.59
CA GLU A 259 14.94 -21.57 15.01
C GLU A 259 13.50 -21.53 15.54
N LYS A 260 12.54 -21.11 14.72
CA LYS A 260 11.14 -20.98 15.07
C LYS A 260 10.29 -21.97 14.29
N ASP A 261 9.28 -22.54 14.94
CA ASP A 261 8.29 -23.38 14.27
C ASP A 261 7.29 -22.57 13.43
N PHE A 262 6.51 -23.26 12.58
CA PHE A 262 5.51 -22.65 11.70
C PHE A 262 4.52 -21.78 12.49
N ASP A 263 3.95 -22.30 13.57
CA ASP A 263 2.90 -21.62 14.31
C ASP A 263 3.45 -20.40 15.08
N GLN A 264 4.72 -20.43 15.48
CA GLN A 264 5.40 -19.27 16.07
C GLN A 264 5.58 -18.15 15.02
N ILE A 265 6.05 -18.49 13.81
CA ILE A 265 6.20 -17.52 12.71
C ILE A 265 4.83 -16.91 12.35
N ALA A 266 3.78 -17.73 12.28
CA ALA A 266 2.43 -17.27 11.98
C ALA A 266 1.89 -16.29 13.05
N ARG A 267 2.16 -16.57 14.36
CA ARG A 267 1.79 -15.65 15.44
C ARG A 267 2.56 -14.33 15.38
N GLU A 268 3.86 -14.36 15.06
CA GLU A 268 4.66 -13.14 14.90
C GLU A 268 4.22 -12.32 13.68
N ALA A 269 3.88 -12.97 12.58
CA ALA A 269 3.31 -12.31 11.39
C ALA A 269 1.99 -11.61 11.74
N ALA A 270 1.09 -12.30 12.44
CA ALA A 270 -0.18 -11.73 12.89
C ALA A 270 0.04 -10.53 13.85
N ALA A 271 1.00 -10.63 14.77
CA ALA A 271 1.30 -9.55 15.71
C ALA A 271 1.83 -8.29 15.02
N ARG A 272 2.65 -8.44 13.97
CA ARG A 272 3.11 -7.30 13.14
C ARG A 272 1.95 -6.59 12.44
N TRP A 273 0.98 -7.35 11.93
CA TRP A 273 -0.24 -6.78 11.34
C TRP A 273 -1.10 -6.08 12.38
N GLN A 274 -1.25 -6.69 13.57
CA GLN A 274 -2.03 -6.10 14.66
C GLN A 274 -1.47 -4.74 15.09
N ASP A 275 -0.15 -4.58 15.16
CA ASP A 275 0.49 -3.30 15.49
C ASP A 275 0.07 -2.18 14.53
N LEU A 276 0.03 -2.45 13.23
CA LEU A 276 -0.37 -1.44 12.23
C LEU A 276 -1.89 -1.21 12.20
N LEU A 277 -2.69 -2.27 12.30
CA LEU A 277 -4.16 -2.15 12.33
C LEU A 277 -4.66 -1.39 13.55
N GLY A 278 -3.99 -1.54 14.70
CA GLY A 278 -4.32 -0.82 15.93
C GLY A 278 -3.95 0.67 15.94
N ARG A 279 -3.37 1.20 14.85
CA ARG A 279 -3.05 2.64 14.75
C ARG A 279 -4.25 3.52 14.41
N ILE A 280 -5.36 2.90 14.01
CA ILE A 280 -6.67 3.57 13.89
C ILE A 280 -7.72 2.68 14.49
N GLU A 281 -8.51 3.22 15.41
CA GLU A 281 -9.68 2.57 16.00
C GLU A 281 -10.93 3.30 15.52
N VAL A 282 -11.97 2.55 15.13
CA VAL A 282 -13.25 3.10 14.67
C VAL A 282 -14.40 2.54 15.49
N GLU A 283 -15.33 3.42 15.86
CA GLU A 283 -16.55 3.08 16.60
C GLU A 283 -17.78 3.46 15.78
N GLY A 284 -18.82 2.63 15.81
CA GLY A 284 -20.02 2.79 14.98
C GLY A 284 -19.84 2.23 13.57
N GLY A 285 -20.68 2.67 12.64
CA GLY A 285 -20.76 2.09 11.31
C GLY A 285 -21.34 0.67 11.28
N SER A 286 -21.42 0.05 10.10
CA SER A 286 -21.84 -1.36 9.95
C SER A 286 -20.62 -2.30 10.02
N ASP A 287 -20.87 -3.60 10.24
CA ASP A 287 -19.83 -4.63 10.19
C ASP A 287 -19.16 -4.68 8.80
N GLU A 288 -19.95 -4.51 7.72
CA GLU A 288 -19.43 -4.40 6.35
C GLU A 288 -18.43 -3.24 6.22
N GLN A 289 -18.79 -2.05 6.72
CA GLN A 289 -17.92 -0.86 6.66
C GLN A 289 -16.64 -1.06 7.47
N ARG A 290 -16.71 -1.65 8.68
CA ARG A 290 -15.51 -1.95 9.47
C ARG A 290 -14.62 -2.96 8.78
N THR A 291 -15.19 -4.03 8.21
CA THR A 291 -14.42 -5.05 7.48
C THR A 291 -13.73 -4.46 6.26
N ILE A 292 -14.40 -3.63 5.45
CA ILE A 292 -13.78 -2.96 4.31
C ILE A 292 -12.68 -2.01 4.81
N PHE A 293 -12.92 -1.25 5.89
CA PHE A 293 -11.97 -0.32 6.47
C PHE A 293 -10.66 -1.00 6.91
N TYR A 294 -10.74 -2.04 7.76
CA TYR A 294 -9.54 -2.74 8.23
C TYR A 294 -8.85 -3.55 7.13
N THR A 295 -9.61 -4.07 6.15
CA THR A 295 -9.02 -4.69 4.97
C THR A 295 -8.26 -3.67 4.11
N SER A 296 -8.80 -2.47 3.94
CA SER A 296 -8.13 -1.38 3.22
C SER A 296 -6.89 -0.89 3.98
N LEU A 297 -6.98 -0.73 5.30
CA LEU A 297 -5.84 -0.38 6.13
C LEU A 297 -4.72 -1.44 6.05
N TYR A 298 -5.06 -2.73 6.08
CA TYR A 298 -4.14 -3.84 5.88
C TYR A 298 -3.41 -3.73 4.52
N ARG A 299 -4.12 -3.46 3.42
CA ARG A 299 -3.54 -3.38 2.07
C ARG A 299 -2.59 -2.21 1.88
N THR A 300 -2.83 -1.10 2.54
CA THR A 300 -1.96 0.07 2.50
C THR A 300 -0.50 -0.26 2.87
N PHE A 301 -0.28 -1.26 3.72
CA PHE A 301 1.05 -1.63 4.23
C PHE A 301 1.66 -2.86 3.57
N HIS A 302 1.14 -3.34 2.43
CA HIS A 302 1.74 -4.45 1.69
C HIS A 302 3.08 -4.08 1.08
N SER A 303 3.19 -2.92 0.45
CA SER A 303 4.38 -2.40 -0.20
C SER A 303 4.71 -0.97 0.29
N PRO A 304 5.85 -0.38 -0.05
CA PRO A 304 7.01 -0.99 -0.73
C PRO A 304 7.66 -2.08 0.12
N PHE A 305 8.38 -3.01 -0.52
CA PHE A 305 8.99 -4.14 0.16
C PHE A 305 10.34 -3.76 0.78
N GLN A 306 10.57 -4.19 2.02
CA GLN A 306 11.89 -4.10 2.65
C GLN A 306 12.84 -5.10 1.99
N VAL A 307 13.82 -4.61 1.27
CA VAL A 307 14.74 -5.43 0.48
C VAL A 307 16.16 -5.50 1.04
N THR A 308 16.44 -4.86 2.16
CA THR A 308 17.75 -4.94 2.81
C THR A 308 17.96 -6.33 3.41
N ASP A 309 19.04 -6.98 3.04
CA ASP A 309 19.47 -8.22 3.66
C ASP A 309 19.79 -8.01 5.16
N SER A 310 19.33 -8.95 5.99
CA SER A 310 19.35 -8.80 7.44
C SER A 310 20.76 -8.91 8.08
N LEU A 311 21.72 -9.56 7.41
CA LEU A 311 23.04 -9.81 7.94
C LEU A 311 24.08 -8.81 7.41
N MET A 312 24.19 -8.67 6.10
CA MET A 312 25.22 -7.85 5.47
C MET A 312 24.74 -6.42 5.21
N ARG A 313 23.44 -6.16 5.37
CA ARG A 313 22.83 -4.85 5.15
C ARG A 313 23.02 -4.34 3.74
N ARG A 314 22.96 -5.24 2.74
CA ARG A 314 23.14 -4.91 1.32
C ARG A 314 21.82 -5.00 0.55
N TYR A 315 21.81 -4.39 -0.61
CA TYR A 315 20.75 -4.48 -1.61
C TYR A 315 21.32 -4.22 -3.01
N LEU A 316 20.63 -4.70 -4.04
CA LEU A 316 20.94 -4.37 -5.43
C LEU A 316 20.36 -3.00 -5.75
N GLY A 317 21.20 -2.06 -6.20
CA GLY A 317 20.76 -0.76 -6.68
C GLY A 317 20.30 -0.79 -8.13
N THR A 318 19.52 0.20 -8.54
CA THR A 318 19.04 0.37 -9.94
C THR A 318 20.17 0.58 -10.95
N ASP A 319 21.39 0.86 -10.50
CA ASP A 319 22.62 0.89 -11.28
C ASP A 319 23.27 -0.50 -11.50
N GLY A 320 22.63 -1.57 -11.04
CA GLY A 320 23.14 -2.93 -11.12
C GLY A 320 24.29 -3.24 -10.17
N ARG A 321 24.53 -2.40 -9.16
CA ARG A 321 25.63 -2.56 -8.21
C ARG A 321 25.12 -2.87 -6.80
N PRO A 322 25.92 -3.62 -6.00
CA PRO A 322 25.60 -3.79 -4.59
C PRO A 322 25.84 -2.48 -3.84
N HIS A 323 24.83 -2.07 -3.10
CA HIS A 323 24.89 -0.96 -2.16
C HIS A 323 24.72 -1.46 -0.73
N ARG A 324 25.03 -0.62 0.25
CA ARG A 324 24.86 -0.92 1.67
C ARG A 324 23.92 0.09 2.30
N ALA A 325 22.89 -0.41 2.94
CA ALA A 325 22.02 0.42 3.76
C ALA A 325 22.76 0.93 4.99
N GLU A 326 22.45 2.14 5.44
CA GLU A 326 22.98 2.70 6.68
C GLU A 326 22.65 1.80 7.87
N LYS A 327 23.43 1.93 8.96
CA LYS A 327 23.41 0.99 10.07
C LYS A 327 22.02 0.79 10.70
N GLN A 328 21.15 1.79 10.67
CA GLN A 328 19.82 1.75 11.29
C GLN A 328 18.66 1.89 10.30
N ALA A 329 18.94 2.14 9.02
CA ALA A 329 17.93 2.30 7.98
C ALA A 329 17.79 1.05 7.13
N ASN A 330 16.59 0.74 6.65
CA ASN A 330 16.38 -0.32 5.67
C ASN A 330 16.13 0.31 4.30
N TYR A 331 16.52 -0.40 3.25
CA TYR A 331 16.21 -0.02 1.87
C TYR A 331 14.90 -0.69 1.43
N TYR A 332 14.08 0.08 0.73
CA TYR A 332 12.77 -0.32 0.21
C TYR A 332 12.77 -0.21 -1.29
N SER A 333 12.05 -1.12 -1.94
CA SER A 333 11.73 -1.09 -3.36
C SER A 333 10.33 -1.67 -3.59
N SER A 334 9.88 -1.75 -4.83
CA SER A 334 8.49 -2.03 -5.24
C SER A 334 7.66 -0.76 -5.26
N TRP A 335 7.73 -0.05 -6.37
CA TRP A 335 7.14 1.27 -6.51
C TRP A 335 5.98 1.27 -7.52
N SER A 336 4.87 1.87 -7.18
CA SER A 336 3.79 2.28 -8.08
C SER A 336 3.39 3.71 -7.75
N LEU A 337 4.37 4.65 -7.87
CA LEU A 337 4.22 6.00 -7.32
C LEU A 337 3.18 6.85 -8.04
N TRP A 338 3.01 6.68 -9.37
CA TRP A 338 1.97 7.41 -10.10
C TRP A 338 0.58 7.18 -9.47
N ASP A 339 0.34 5.97 -8.97
CA ASP A 339 -0.90 5.59 -8.30
C ASP A 339 -0.88 6.03 -6.83
N THR A 340 0.17 5.69 -6.11
CA THR A 340 0.22 5.67 -4.64
C THR A 340 0.60 7.00 -3.99
N TYR A 341 1.20 7.95 -4.71
CA TYR A 341 1.65 9.23 -4.11
C TYR A 341 0.50 10.06 -3.54
N ARG A 342 -0.70 9.94 -4.12
CA ARG A 342 -1.88 10.75 -3.76
C ARG A 342 -2.46 10.41 -2.38
N THR A 343 -2.32 9.14 -1.95
CA THR A 343 -3.02 8.64 -0.76
C THR A 343 -2.14 7.76 0.12
N LYS A 344 -1.55 6.69 -0.43
CA LYS A 344 -0.83 5.67 0.34
C LYS A 344 0.36 6.24 1.11
N PHE A 345 1.24 7.00 0.45
CA PHE A 345 2.43 7.54 1.12
C PHE A 345 2.10 8.61 2.17
N PRO A 346 1.16 9.55 1.96
CA PRO A 346 0.65 10.40 3.03
C PRO A 346 0.09 9.63 4.23
N LEU A 347 -0.61 8.50 3.99
CA LEU A 347 -1.15 7.66 5.07
C LEU A 347 -0.05 6.90 5.83
N ILE A 348 0.93 6.32 5.11
CA ILE A 348 2.10 5.68 5.73
C ILE A 348 2.87 6.70 6.59
N THR A 349 3.11 7.90 6.07
CA THR A 349 3.83 8.95 6.80
C THR A 349 3.08 9.36 8.07
N LEU A 350 1.76 9.44 8.01
CA LEU A 350 0.93 9.77 9.17
C LEU A 350 0.96 8.66 10.24
N LEU A 351 0.88 7.41 9.83
CA LEU A 351 0.72 6.27 10.74
C LEU A 351 2.05 5.63 11.16
N ASP A 352 3.05 5.59 10.27
CA ASP A 352 4.34 4.89 10.48
C ASP A 352 5.54 5.78 10.07
N PRO A 353 5.73 6.94 10.73
CA PRO A 353 6.76 7.91 10.33
C PRO A 353 8.18 7.35 10.38
N ALA A 354 8.47 6.41 11.29
CA ALA A 354 9.76 5.75 11.36
C ALA A 354 10.04 4.92 10.10
N ARG A 355 9.04 4.19 9.62
CA ARG A 355 9.13 3.43 8.37
C ARG A 355 9.15 4.35 7.16
N SER A 356 8.35 5.42 7.19
CA SER A 356 8.35 6.45 6.15
C SER A 356 9.74 7.06 5.95
N ALA A 357 10.52 7.29 7.01
CA ALA A 357 11.88 7.82 6.90
C ALA A 357 12.79 6.88 6.07
N ASP A 358 12.79 5.58 6.35
CA ASP A 358 13.54 4.59 5.59
C ASP A 358 13.06 4.52 4.11
N ILE A 359 11.74 4.58 3.89
CA ILE A 359 11.13 4.56 2.56
C ILE A 359 11.53 5.81 1.76
N MET A 360 11.46 7.00 2.35
CA MET A 360 11.83 8.26 1.69
C MET A 360 13.32 8.34 1.41
N GLN A 361 14.16 7.84 2.32
CA GLN A 361 15.60 7.70 2.05
C GLN A 361 15.85 6.77 0.87
N SER A 362 15.10 5.67 0.75
CA SER A 362 15.20 4.73 -0.37
C SER A 362 14.73 5.36 -1.68
N LEU A 363 13.66 6.14 -1.64
CA LEU A 363 13.15 6.87 -2.81
C LEU A 363 14.16 7.93 -3.29
N ALA A 364 14.77 8.69 -2.38
CA ALA A 364 15.83 9.64 -2.69
C ALA A 364 17.08 8.92 -3.27
N GLN A 365 17.38 7.71 -2.79
CA GLN A 365 18.50 6.90 -3.28
C GLN A 365 18.36 6.53 -4.76
N LEU A 366 17.16 6.39 -5.30
CA LEU A 366 16.94 6.14 -6.72
C LEU A 366 17.57 7.25 -7.59
N TYR A 367 17.51 8.51 -7.15
CA TYR A 367 18.13 9.63 -7.87
C TYR A 367 19.67 9.58 -7.88
N VAL A 368 20.26 8.91 -6.89
CA VAL A 368 21.70 8.70 -6.79
C VAL A 368 22.15 7.52 -7.66
N THR A 369 21.37 6.43 -7.69
CA THR A 369 21.71 5.19 -8.40
C THR A 369 21.18 5.13 -9.84
N GLY A 370 20.34 6.05 -10.27
CA GLY A 370 19.84 6.11 -11.64
C GLY A 370 18.34 5.83 -11.76
N LYS A 371 17.50 6.73 -11.20
CA LYS A 371 16.04 6.68 -11.33
C LYS A 371 15.60 6.71 -12.79
N GLN A 372 14.62 5.88 -13.11
CA GLN A 372 13.83 5.91 -14.35
C GLN A 372 12.34 5.94 -13.97
N ASP A 373 11.47 6.43 -14.84
CA ASP A 373 10.04 6.47 -14.57
C ASP A 373 9.43 5.07 -14.48
N TRP A 374 9.92 4.12 -15.27
CA TRP A 374 9.56 2.71 -15.20
C TRP A 374 10.69 1.90 -14.57
N SER A 375 10.36 0.67 -14.18
CA SER A 375 11.33 -0.29 -13.65
C SER A 375 12.57 -0.42 -14.55
N THR A 376 13.73 -0.54 -13.92
CA THR A 376 15.05 -0.74 -14.56
C THR A 376 15.30 -2.22 -14.85
N ASP A 377 16.46 -2.53 -15.41
CA ASP A 377 16.89 -3.93 -15.61
C ASP A 377 17.53 -4.57 -14.36
N TYR A 378 17.60 -3.83 -13.24
CA TYR A 378 18.33 -4.25 -12.04
C TYR A 378 17.50 -4.17 -10.77
N GLU A 379 16.20 -4.39 -10.87
CA GLU A 379 15.34 -4.41 -9.68
C GLU A 379 15.57 -5.68 -8.85
N CYS A 380 15.41 -5.57 -7.56
CA CYS A 380 15.53 -6.70 -6.63
C CYS A 380 14.19 -7.35 -6.27
N VAL A 381 13.09 -6.74 -6.70
CA VAL A 381 11.70 -7.19 -6.46
C VAL A 381 10.81 -6.76 -7.62
N PRO A 382 9.63 -7.37 -7.76
CA PRO A 382 8.58 -6.83 -8.62
C PRO A 382 8.30 -5.36 -8.33
N THR A 383 8.29 -4.52 -9.37
CA THR A 383 8.06 -3.06 -9.27
C THR A 383 7.43 -2.53 -10.55
N VAL A 384 6.88 -1.32 -10.54
CA VAL A 384 6.17 -0.71 -11.65
C VAL A 384 6.84 0.59 -12.10
N ARG A 385 6.58 1.70 -11.39
CA ARG A 385 6.90 3.05 -11.84
C ARG A 385 7.13 4.03 -10.69
N THR A 386 7.86 5.12 -10.97
CA THR A 386 8.33 6.07 -9.94
C THR A 386 8.07 7.53 -10.24
N GLU A 387 7.13 7.86 -11.12
CA GLU A 387 6.72 9.25 -11.36
C GLU A 387 6.16 9.86 -10.07
N HIS A 388 6.25 11.17 -9.91
CA HIS A 388 5.85 11.95 -8.72
C HIS A 388 6.67 11.67 -7.44
N ALA A 389 7.88 11.11 -7.60
CA ALA A 389 8.79 10.93 -6.47
C ALA A 389 9.16 12.27 -5.81
N ILE A 390 9.32 13.36 -6.59
CA ILE A 390 9.62 14.70 -6.06
C ILE A 390 8.48 15.20 -5.16
N ALA A 391 7.22 15.05 -5.60
CA ALA A 391 6.05 15.45 -4.80
C ALA A 391 5.94 14.62 -3.51
N THR A 392 6.23 13.31 -3.59
CA THR A 392 6.24 12.41 -2.43
C THR A 392 7.31 12.79 -1.41
N LEU A 393 8.53 13.12 -1.86
CA LEU A 393 9.63 13.56 -1.01
C LEU A 393 9.32 14.91 -0.34
N LEU A 394 8.73 15.86 -1.08
CA LEU A 394 8.30 17.15 -0.51
C LEU A 394 7.27 16.96 0.60
N ASP A 395 6.26 16.12 0.36
CA ASP A 395 5.19 15.86 1.34
C ASP A 395 5.76 15.32 2.64
N ALA A 396 6.58 14.27 2.55
CA ALA A 396 7.24 13.68 3.71
C ALA A 396 8.17 14.67 4.42
N TYR A 397 8.95 15.45 3.68
CA TYR A 397 9.85 16.48 4.24
C TYR A 397 9.07 17.51 5.06
N ARG A 398 7.96 18.04 4.51
CA ARG A 398 7.08 19.00 5.22
C ARG A 398 6.32 18.39 6.39
N GLN A 399 6.11 17.08 6.37
CA GLN A 399 5.59 16.33 7.50
C GLN A 399 6.63 16.04 8.58
N GLY A 400 7.88 16.48 8.40
CA GLY A 400 8.96 16.37 9.38
C GLY A 400 9.76 15.07 9.28
N ILE A 401 9.63 14.33 8.19
CA ILE A 401 10.42 13.11 7.94
C ILE A 401 11.85 13.50 7.54
N SER A 402 12.82 12.90 8.23
CA SER A 402 14.24 13.06 7.89
C SER A 402 14.59 12.28 6.63
N ILE A 403 15.24 12.93 5.66
CA ILE A 403 15.71 12.34 4.40
C ILE A 403 17.19 12.65 4.27
N PRO A 404 18.09 11.86 4.88
CA PRO A 404 19.51 12.20 5.02
C PRO A 404 20.24 12.42 3.70
N ASN A 405 19.88 11.68 2.64
CA ASN A 405 20.50 11.73 1.31
C ASN A 405 19.78 12.67 0.33
N LEU A 406 18.95 13.61 0.83
CA LEU A 406 18.18 14.53 -0.04
C LEU A 406 19.12 15.45 -0.86
N ASP A 407 20.20 15.93 -0.27
CA ASP A 407 21.18 16.76 -0.98
C ASP A 407 21.92 16.00 -2.09
N GLU A 408 22.23 14.72 -1.85
CA GLU A 408 22.83 13.85 -2.87
C GLU A 408 21.87 13.57 -4.03
N ALA A 409 20.58 13.42 -3.73
CA ALA A 409 19.51 13.18 -4.69
C ALA A 409 19.18 14.43 -5.55
N TRP A 410 19.52 15.65 -5.06
CA TRP A 410 19.08 16.93 -5.65
C TRP A 410 19.37 17.03 -7.14
N ALA A 411 20.63 16.81 -7.55
CA ALA A 411 21.01 16.88 -8.95
C ALA A 411 20.28 15.84 -9.84
N GLY A 412 19.87 14.72 -9.26
CA GLY A 412 19.04 13.71 -9.93
C GLY A 412 17.60 14.20 -10.16
N MET A 413 16.98 14.83 -9.16
CA MET A 413 15.65 15.43 -9.25
C MET A 413 15.61 16.55 -10.29
N VAL A 414 16.60 17.42 -10.32
CA VAL A 414 16.72 18.47 -11.33
C VAL A 414 16.83 17.87 -12.74
N ARG A 415 17.68 16.86 -12.93
CA ARG A 415 17.81 16.18 -14.24
C ARG A 415 16.50 15.51 -14.69
N GLU A 416 15.74 14.93 -13.77
CA GLU A 416 14.41 14.39 -14.09
C GLU A 416 13.48 15.50 -14.57
N ALA A 417 13.34 16.57 -13.78
CA ALA A 417 12.49 17.70 -14.09
C ALA A 417 12.82 18.33 -15.46
N GLU A 418 14.11 18.50 -15.80
CA GLU A 418 14.54 19.00 -17.11
C GLU A 418 14.15 18.11 -18.30
N ARG A 419 13.93 16.80 -18.04
CA ARG A 419 13.66 15.79 -19.09
C ARG A 419 12.20 15.37 -19.16
N MET A 420 11.35 15.86 -18.28
CA MET A 420 9.93 15.51 -18.27
C MET A 420 9.28 15.75 -19.63
N PRO A 421 8.52 14.78 -20.17
CA PRO A 421 7.85 14.96 -21.43
C PRO A 421 6.70 15.98 -21.30
N LEU A 422 6.57 16.87 -22.30
CA LEU A 422 5.52 17.89 -22.38
C LEU A 422 4.76 17.76 -23.72
N LYS A 423 4.40 16.54 -24.12
CA LYS A 423 3.81 16.24 -25.44
C LYS A 423 2.30 16.16 -25.40
N THR A 424 1.74 15.64 -24.33
CA THR A 424 0.29 15.43 -24.12
C THR A 424 -0.22 16.27 -22.95
N PRO A 425 -1.51 16.59 -22.88
CA PRO A 425 -2.05 17.43 -21.80
C PRO A 425 -1.85 16.89 -20.41
N ASP A 426 -1.96 15.56 -20.22
CA ASP A 426 -1.67 14.88 -18.95
C ASP A 426 -0.21 15.05 -18.55
N GLN A 427 0.74 14.77 -19.47
CA GLN A 427 2.17 14.97 -19.20
C GLN A 427 2.50 16.41 -18.79
N CYS A 428 1.85 17.41 -19.41
CA CYS A 428 2.04 18.79 -19.01
C CYS A 428 1.49 19.09 -17.61
N LEU A 429 0.30 18.57 -17.27
CA LEU A 429 -0.27 18.74 -15.93
C LEU A 429 0.59 18.04 -14.88
N GLU A 430 0.97 16.81 -15.10
CA GLU A 430 1.81 16.02 -14.21
C GLU A 430 3.20 16.67 -14.01
N ALA A 431 3.84 17.11 -15.09
CA ALA A 431 5.09 17.87 -15.00
C ALA A 431 4.91 19.16 -14.19
N SER A 432 3.78 19.86 -14.32
CA SER A 432 3.53 21.08 -13.53
C SER A 432 3.43 20.80 -12.03
N VAL A 433 2.94 19.61 -11.63
CA VAL A 433 2.92 19.14 -10.25
C VAL A 433 4.35 18.95 -9.72
N ASP A 434 5.20 18.23 -10.46
CA ASP A 434 6.57 17.97 -10.02
C ASP A 434 7.46 19.21 -10.06
N TYR A 435 7.26 20.13 -11.03
CA TYR A 435 7.95 21.43 -11.04
C TYR A 435 7.56 22.28 -9.83
N TRP A 436 6.27 22.34 -9.50
CA TRP A 436 5.82 22.99 -8.27
C TRP A 436 6.47 22.36 -7.04
N ALA A 437 6.45 21.04 -6.96
CA ALA A 437 7.01 20.30 -5.83
C ALA A 437 8.53 20.54 -5.68
N LEU A 438 9.28 20.54 -6.79
CA LEU A 438 10.71 20.83 -6.79
C LEU A 438 10.99 22.27 -6.38
N GLY A 439 10.19 23.23 -6.85
CA GLY A 439 10.28 24.62 -6.43
C GLY A 439 10.03 24.80 -4.94
N GLN A 440 9.01 24.13 -4.39
CA GLN A 440 8.73 24.17 -2.96
C GLN A 440 9.84 23.49 -2.14
N LEU A 441 10.37 22.35 -2.59
CA LEU A 441 11.46 21.65 -1.92
C LEU A 441 12.76 22.47 -1.96
N ALA A 442 13.04 23.15 -3.06
CA ALA A 442 14.14 24.11 -3.19
C ALA A 442 14.03 25.23 -2.13
N GLN A 443 12.83 25.79 -1.96
CA GLN A 443 12.56 26.81 -0.95
C GLN A 443 12.83 26.30 0.47
N GLU A 444 12.32 25.12 0.83
CA GLU A 444 12.50 24.49 2.14
C GLU A 444 13.97 24.19 2.45
N THR A 445 14.79 23.96 1.41
CA THR A 445 16.21 23.60 1.54
C THR A 445 17.16 24.79 1.28
N GLY A 446 16.62 26.02 1.15
CA GLY A 446 17.41 27.25 1.02
C GLY A 446 18.03 27.50 -0.36
N ARG A 447 17.49 26.90 -1.41
CA ARG A 447 17.92 27.06 -2.83
C ARG A 447 17.04 28.09 -3.53
N GLU A 448 17.15 29.37 -3.14
CA GLU A 448 16.22 30.43 -3.52
C GLU A 448 16.09 30.66 -5.03
N ASP A 449 17.18 30.66 -5.79
CA ASP A 449 17.14 30.85 -7.24
C ASP A 449 16.44 29.69 -7.96
N GLU A 450 16.71 28.46 -7.54
CA GLU A 450 16.07 27.27 -8.08
C GLU A 450 14.59 27.21 -7.68
N ALA A 451 14.24 27.62 -6.46
CA ALA A 451 12.87 27.71 -5.98
C ALA A 451 12.03 28.64 -6.85
N LEU A 452 12.54 29.82 -7.16
CA LEU A 452 11.87 30.78 -8.05
C LEU A 452 11.72 30.21 -9.48
N TRP A 453 12.80 29.63 -10.02
CA TRP A 453 12.81 29.06 -11.35
C TRP A 453 11.77 27.95 -11.53
N TRP A 454 11.78 26.94 -10.65
CA TRP A 454 10.90 25.80 -10.76
C TRP A 454 9.43 26.15 -10.48
N THR A 455 9.17 27.06 -9.53
CA THR A 455 7.81 27.56 -9.28
C THR A 455 7.26 28.27 -10.52
N GLN A 456 8.02 29.18 -11.12
CA GLN A 456 7.60 29.87 -12.33
C GLN A 456 7.42 28.93 -13.52
N ARG A 457 8.31 27.93 -13.66
CA ARG A 457 8.22 26.91 -14.71
C ARG A 457 6.94 26.10 -14.56
N GLY A 458 6.59 25.67 -13.35
CA GLY A 458 5.35 24.96 -13.06
C GLY A 458 4.11 25.77 -13.42
N GLU A 459 4.06 27.03 -12.99
CA GLU A 459 2.97 27.96 -13.33
C GLU A 459 2.82 28.18 -14.83
N GLN A 460 3.91 28.39 -15.56
CA GLN A 460 3.89 28.61 -17.02
C GLN A 460 3.36 27.36 -17.76
N VAL A 461 3.80 26.17 -17.40
CA VAL A 461 3.35 24.92 -18.02
C VAL A 461 1.89 24.69 -17.70
N PHE A 462 1.48 24.85 -16.44
CA PHE A 462 0.09 24.76 -16.02
C PHE A 462 -0.79 25.74 -16.78
N ASP A 463 -0.47 27.03 -16.80
CA ASP A 463 -1.27 28.06 -17.48
C ASP A 463 -1.44 27.73 -18.98
N SER A 464 -0.35 27.33 -19.63
CA SER A 464 -0.35 27.00 -21.06
C SER A 464 -1.28 25.83 -21.37
N VAL A 465 -1.15 24.72 -20.64
CA VAL A 465 -1.96 23.52 -20.91
C VAL A 465 -3.40 23.70 -20.42
N TRP A 466 -3.60 24.29 -19.25
CA TRP A 466 -4.94 24.39 -18.66
C TRP A 466 -5.84 25.35 -19.45
N THR A 467 -5.32 26.48 -19.89
CA THR A 467 -6.09 27.44 -20.72
C THR A 467 -6.43 26.89 -22.10
N LYS A 468 -5.52 26.13 -22.68
CA LYS A 468 -5.70 25.54 -24.00
C LYS A 468 -6.65 24.34 -23.99
N GLU A 469 -6.47 23.41 -23.05
CA GLU A 469 -7.09 22.08 -23.09
C GLU A 469 -8.24 21.92 -22.11
N PHE A 470 -8.25 22.68 -20.98
CA PHE A 470 -9.18 22.44 -19.88
C PHE A 470 -10.08 23.62 -19.52
N MET A 471 -9.84 24.82 -20.03
CA MET A 471 -10.65 25.99 -19.67
C MET A 471 -12.04 25.96 -20.31
N VAL A 472 -12.14 25.57 -21.57
CA VAL A 472 -13.40 25.54 -22.33
C VAL A 472 -13.92 24.12 -22.39
N ILE A 473 -15.14 23.91 -21.87
CA ILE A 473 -15.81 22.61 -21.90
C ILE A 473 -16.57 22.47 -23.21
N ASP A 474 -16.28 21.45 -24.00
CA ASP A 474 -16.89 21.13 -25.26
C ASP A 474 -17.43 19.69 -25.32
N SER A 475 -18.02 19.26 -26.42
CA SER A 475 -18.63 17.94 -26.62
C SER A 475 -17.64 16.79 -26.57
N THR A 476 -16.31 17.03 -26.63
CA THR A 476 -15.26 16.01 -26.56
C THR A 476 -14.76 15.81 -25.15
N TYR A 477 -15.22 16.58 -24.19
CA TYR A 477 -14.71 16.61 -22.82
C TYR A 477 -14.94 15.30 -22.05
N THR A 478 -15.95 14.53 -22.45
CA THR A 478 -16.28 13.20 -21.89
C THR A 478 -15.58 12.04 -22.60
N ARG A 479 -14.75 12.33 -23.63
CA ARG A 479 -14.09 11.28 -24.40
C ARG A 479 -12.95 10.68 -23.61
N MET A 480 -13.00 9.37 -23.38
CA MET A 480 -11.92 8.60 -22.77
C MET A 480 -10.65 8.72 -23.64
N ARG A 481 -9.51 8.98 -23.01
CA ARG A 481 -8.20 9.19 -23.67
C ARG A 481 -8.23 10.26 -24.77
N GLY A 482 -9.18 11.19 -24.69
CA GLY A 482 -9.27 12.32 -25.63
C GLY A 482 -8.00 13.16 -25.59
N ASN A 483 -7.51 13.59 -26.76
CA ASN A 483 -6.26 14.36 -26.91
C ASN A 483 -4.99 13.67 -26.39
N GLY A 484 -5.00 12.32 -26.30
CA GLY A 484 -3.86 11.54 -25.83
C GLY A 484 -3.74 11.42 -24.31
N LEU A 485 -4.77 11.81 -23.56
CA LEU A 485 -4.79 11.66 -22.09
C LEU A 485 -4.61 10.19 -21.68
N TYR A 486 -3.82 9.95 -20.66
CA TYR A 486 -3.61 8.62 -20.12
C TYR A 486 -4.77 8.22 -19.19
N GLN A 487 -5.47 7.15 -19.54
CA GLN A 487 -6.52 6.51 -18.70
C GLN A 487 -7.56 7.47 -18.08
N GLY A 488 -7.97 8.52 -18.79
CA GLY A 488 -8.93 9.48 -18.26
C GLY A 488 -9.58 10.35 -19.32
N THR A 489 -10.49 11.20 -18.89
CA THR A 489 -11.18 12.21 -19.69
C THR A 489 -10.67 13.60 -19.35
N ARG A 490 -10.99 14.59 -20.19
CA ARG A 490 -10.67 15.99 -19.89
C ARG A 490 -11.40 16.50 -18.64
N TRP A 491 -12.60 15.99 -18.33
CA TRP A 491 -13.30 16.28 -17.10
C TRP A 491 -12.51 15.85 -15.85
N GLN A 492 -11.89 14.68 -15.88
CA GLN A 492 -11.12 14.14 -14.78
C GLN A 492 -9.78 14.88 -14.62
N TYR A 493 -9.01 14.98 -15.71
CA TYR A 493 -7.71 15.66 -15.71
C TYR A 493 -7.78 17.18 -15.47
N ARG A 494 -8.92 17.82 -15.72
CA ARG A 494 -9.11 19.26 -15.43
C ARG A 494 -8.70 19.63 -14.00
N TRP A 495 -8.89 18.74 -13.06
CA TRP A 495 -8.60 18.91 -11.65
C TRP A 495 -7.22 18.38 -11.22
N GLY A 496 -6.43 17.81 -12.13
CA GLY A 496 -5.23 17.01 -11.84
C GLY A 496 -4.05 17.76 -11.20
N ALA A 497 -4.11 19.09 -11.11
CA ALA A 497 -3.11 19.91 -10.46
C ALA A 497 -3.75 20.82 -9.39
N PRO A 498 -4.20 20.24 -8.24
CA PRO A 498 -4.99 20.96 -7.24
C PRO A 498 -4.24 22.09 -6.51
N MET A 499 -2.89 22.11 -6.55
CA MET A 499 -2.09 23.23 -6.04
C MET A 499 -2.35 24.55 -6.79
N TYR A 500 -2.82 24.48 -8.05
CA TYR A 500 -3.18 25.64 -8.86
C TYR A 500 -4.68 25.99 -8.82
N LEU A 501 -5.45 25.45 -7.87
CA LEU A 501 -6.89 25.68 -7.77
C LEU A 501 -7.24 27.20 -7.73
N LYS A 502 -6.48 28.00 -6.98
CA LYS A 502 -6.65 29.46 -6.97
C LYS A 502 -6.40 30.10 -8.33
N ARG A 503 -5.48 29.54 -9.11
CA ARG A 503 -5.23 30.00 -10.48
C ARG A 503 -6.40 29.64 -11.39
N MET A 504 -6.97 28.46 -11.26
CA MET A 504 -8.20 28.08 -11.98
C MET A 504 -9.35 29.03 -11.64
N GLU A 505 -9.54 29.42 -10.36
CA GLU A 505 -10.53 30.42 -9.93
C GLU A 505 -10.31 31.79 -10.59
N GLN A 506 -9.06 32.24 -10.71
CA GLN A 506 -8.74 33.50 -11.39
C GLN A 506 -9.07 33.46 -12.88
N LEU A 507 -8.89 32.32 -13.55
CA LEU A 507 -9.10 32.15 -14.99
C LEU A 507 -10.59 32.07 -15.36
N VAL A 508 -11.42 31.38 -14.56
CA VAL A 508 -12.83 31.12 -14.92
C VAL A 508 -13.83 31.68 -13.90
N GLY A 509 -13.37 32.14 -12.75
CA GLY A 509 -14.21 32.63 -11.65
C GLY A 509 -14.64 31.51 -10.68
N SER A 510 -14.58 31.79 -9.37
CA SER A 510 -14.88 30.84 -8.29
C SER A 510 -16.28 30.21 -8.40
N LYS A 511 -17.30 31.02 -8.73
CA LYS A 511 -18.68 30.53 -8.88
C LYS A 511 -18.82 29.57 -10.05
N VAL A 512 -18.15 29.85 -11.17
CA VAL A 512 -18.17 28.99 -12.36
C VAL A 512 -17.46 27.68 -12.05
N LEU A 513 -16.30 27.74 -11.41
CA LEU A 513 -15.51 26.56 -11.04
C LEU A 513 -16.28 25.66 -10.09
N LEU A 514 -16.95 26.22 -9.06
CA LEU A 514 -17.80 25.46 -8.14
C LEU A 514 -18.99 24.81 -8.88
N ALA A 515 -19.67 25.54 -9.76
CA ALA A 515 -20.78 25.00 -10.55
C ALA A 515 -20.31 23.85 -11.47
N GLN A 516 -19.12 23.95 -12.05
CA GLN A 516 -18.52 22.88 -12.85
C GLN A 516 -18.15 21.65 -12.01
N LEU A 517 -17.69 21.84 -10.77
CA LEU A 517 -17.45 20.74 -9.83
C LEU A 517 -18.78 20.05 -9.44
N GLU A 518 -19.85 20.81 -9.22
CA GLU A 518 -21.18 20.26 -8.98
C GLU A 518 -21.70 19.47 -10.17
N GLN A 519 -21.57 20.02 -11.40
CA GLN A 519 -21.91 19.35 -12.64
C GLN A 519 -21.16 18.02 -12.80
N PHE A 520 -19.87 17.99 -12.48
CA PHE A 520 -19.03 16.80 -12.56
C PHE A 520 -19.60 15.60 -11.80
N PHE A 521 -20.12 15.84 -10.59
CA PHE A 521 -20.77 14.78 -9.80
C PHE A 521 -22.23 14.53 -10.21
N GLN A 522 -22.99 15.55 -10.57
CA GLN A 522 -24.38 15.42 -11.00
C GLN A 522 -24.53 14.63 -12.30
N GLU A 523 -23.57 14.76 -13.20
CA GLU A 523 -23.55 14.04 -14.49
C GLU A 523 -22.80 12.71 -14.40
N GLU A 524 -22.39 12.27 -13.18
CA GLU A 524 -21.71 10.99 -12.93
C GLU A 524 -20.41 10.86 -13.77
N LEU A 525 -19.61 11.93 -13.85
CA LEU A 525 -18.38 11.99 -14.66
C LEU A 525 -17.12 11.55 -13.86
N TYR A 526 -17.26 11.40 -12.55
CA TYR A 526 -16.22 10.92 -11.64
C TYR A 526 -15.94 9.43 -11.86
N ASN A 527 -14.68 9.02 -11.75
CA ASN A 527 -14.27 7.64 -11.86
C ASN A 527 -13.48 7.17 -10.62
N GLN A 528 -14.09 6.37 -9.74
CA GLN A 528 -13.37 5.75 -8.61
C GLN A 528 -12.39 4.67 -9.06
N GLY A 529 -12.50 4.17 -10.29
CA GLY A 529 -11.72 3.05 -10.80
C GLY A 529 -10.30 3.41 -11.25
N ASN A 530 -9.89 4.69 -11.16
CA ASN A 530 -8.54 5.11 -11.53
C ASN A 530 -8.16 6.45 -10.84
N GLU A 531 -6.87 6.80 -10.78
CA GLU A 531 -6.30 7.86 -9.95
C GLU A 531 -6.52 9.31 -10.40
N PRO A 532 -6.73 9.67 -11.68
CA PRO A 532 -6.71 11.07 -12.13
C PRO A 532 -7.61 12.02 -11.35
N ASP A 533 -8.72 11.52 -10.81
CA ASP A 533 -9.73 12.35 -10.16
C ASP A 533 -10.11 11.93 -8.72
N ILE A 534 -9.40 10.96 -8.10
CA ILE A 534 -9.76 10.49 -6.75
C ILE A 534 -9.68 11.57 -5.66
N HIS A 535 -8.98 12.67 -5.87
CA HIS A 535 -8.92 13.83 -4.97
C HIS A 535 -10.07 14.83 -5.17
N VAL A 536 -10.80 14.74 -6.29
CA VAL A 536 -11.81 15.74 -6.69
C VAL A 536 -12.99 15.85 -5.70
N PRO A 537 -13.50 14.78 -5.06
CA PRO A 537 -14.56 14.89 -4.05
C PRO A 537 -14.25 15.85 -2.90
N PHE A 538 -12.97 16.08 -2.63
CA PHE A 538 -12.49 16.88 -1.50
C PHE A 538 -12.22 18.34 -1.87
N LEU A 539 -12.37 18.73 -3.14
CA LEU A 539 -12.18 20.12 -3.60
C LEU A 539 -13.32 21.06 -3.16
N PHE A 540 -14.48 20.55 -2.81
CA PHE A 540 -15.60 21.39 -2.35
C PHE A 540 -15.23 22.26 -1.16
N GLY A 541 -14.45 21.75 -0.22
CA GLY A 541 -13.95 22.50 0.94
C GLY A 541 -13.10 23.70 0.52
N ARG A 542 -12.25 23.54 -0.51
CA ARG A 542 -11.36 24.58 -1.03
C ARG A 542 -12.11 25.62 -1.88
N LEU A 543 -13.24 25.25 -2.46
CA LEU A 543 -14.10 26.13 -3.26
C LEU A 543 -15.23 26.77 -2.44
N GLY A 544 -15.20 26.69 -1.12
CA GLY A 544 -16.14 27.36 -0.20
C GLY A 544 -17.47 26.65 -0.01
N ALA A 545 -17.59 25.36 -0.36
CA ALA A 545 -18.77 24.52 -0.19
C ALA A 545 -18.49 23.24 0.62
N PRO A 546 -17.88 23.31 1.83
CA PRO A 546 -17.42 22.15 2.58
C PRO A 546 -18.53 21.16 2.96
N GLU A 547 -19.77 21.62 3.06
CA GLU A 547 -20.93 20.79 3.36
C GLU A 547 -21.25 19.76 2.27
N LYS A 548 -20.73 19.94 1.05
CA LYS A 548 -20.93 19.02 -0.08
C LYS A 548 -19.94 17.86 -0.09
N THR A 549 -18.80 17.97 0.59
CA THR A 549 -17.75 16.93 0.61
C THR A 549 -18.27 15.61 1.20
N ALA A 550 -18.81 15.64 2.42
CA ALA A 550 -19.20 14.41 3.11
C ALA A 550 -20.30 13.61 2.40
N PRO A 551 -21.39 14.23 1.88
CA PRO A 551 -22.40 13.49 1.11
C PRO A 551 -21.82 12.78 -0.12
N VAL A 552 -20.97 13.46 -0.90
CA VAL A 552 -20.33 12.88 -2.09
C VAL A 552 -19.41 11.73 -1.70
N VAL A 553 -18.51 11.94 -0.73
CA VAL A 553 -17.56 10.91 -0.28
C VAL A 553 -18.29 9.70 0.30
N ARG A 554 -19.33 9.91 1.10
CA ARG A 554 -20.15 8.83 1.67
C ARG A 554 -20.81 7.99 0.59
N SER A 555 -21.43 8.65 -0.41
CA SER A 555 -22.05 7.97 -1.53
C SER A 555 -21.06 7.11 -2.30
N LEU A 556 -19.89 7.66 -2.67
CA LEU A 556 -18.82 6.92 -3.36
C LEU A 556 -18.28 5.74 -2.55
N ALA A 557 -18.16 5.90 -1.23
CA ALA A 557 -17.59 4.87 -0.36
C ALA A 557 -18.56 3.73 -0.01
N THR A 558 -19.89 4.00 0.02
CA THR A 558 -20.86 3.06 0.66
C THR A 558 -22.10 2.76 -0.15
N GLU A 559 -22.44 3.58 -1.16
CA GLU A 559 -23.70 3.46 -1.90
C GLU A 559 -23.49 2.85 -3.30
N VAL A 560 -24.60 2.51 -3.93
CA VAL A 560 -24.63 2.16 -5.35
C VAL A 560 -24.54 3.45 -6.15
N VAL A 561 -23.51 3.58 -6.97
CA VAL A 561 -23.24 4.74 -7.80
C VAL A 561 -23.03 4.30 -9.26
N THR A 562 -23.10 5.24 -10.19
CA THR A 562 -22.79 5.00 -11.59
C THR A 562 -21.35 5.46 -11.88
N HIS A 563 -20.53 4.55 -12.40
CA HIS A 563 -19.21 4.85 -12.95
C HIS A 563 -19.29 4.76 -14.47
N ARG A 564 -19.19 5.91 -15.16
CA ARG A 564 -19.32 5.95 -16.62
C ARG A 564 -18.08 5.46 -17.35
N TYR A 565 -16.93 5.60 -16.70
CA TYR A 565 -15.64 5.30 -17.29
C TYR A 565 -14.92 4.29 -16.41
N GLY A 566 -14.52 3.16 -16.99
CA GLY A 566 -13.60 2.23 -16.36
C GLY A 566 -12.15 2.74 -16.40
N GLY A 567 -11.22 2.00 -15.81
CA GLY A 567 -9.78 2.29 -15.90
C GLY A 567 -9.24 2.16 -17.33
N ASN A 568 -9.92 1.42 -18.21
CA ASN A 568 -9.56 1.22 -19.61
C ASN A 568 -10.80 1.16 -20.51
N ASP A 569 -10.62 0.84 -21.80
CA ASP A 569 -11.69 0.84 -22.81
C ASP A 569 -12.46 -0.50 -22.92
N ALA A 570 -12.16 -1.49 -22.06
CA ALA A 570 -12.76 -2.84 -22.18
C ALA A 570 -14.23 -2.87 -21.73
N TYR A 571 -14.65 -1.89 -20.90
CA TYR A 571 -16.03 -1.75 -20.43
C TYR A 571 -16.67 -0.45 -20.95
N PRO A 572 -17.18 -0.45 -22.18
CA PRO A 572 -17.74 0.77 -22.79
C PRO A 572 -19.10 1.18 -22.19
N LYS A 573 -19.70 0.33 -21.36
CA LYS A 573 -20.96 0.61 -20.68
C LYS A 573 -20.71 1.07 -19.25
N PRO A 574 -21.50 2.05 -18.74
CA PRO A 574 -21.44 2.43 -17.32
C PRO A 574 -21.64 1.23 -16.42
N PHE A 575 -20.83 1.16 -15.35
CA PHE A 575 -21.03 0.23 -14.25
C PHE A 575 -21.94 0.89 -13.20
N VAL A 576 -22.96 0.17 -12.74
CA VAL A 576 -23.84 0.59 -11.65
C VAL A 576 -23.69 -0.39 -10.50
N GLY A 577 -23.13 0.08 -9.37
CA GLY A 577 -22.84 -0.76 -8.22
C GLY A 577 -22.03 -0.02 -7.15
N LYS A 578 -21.63 -0.74 -6.12
CA LYS A 578 -20.71 -0.22 -5.10
C LYS A 578 -19.28 -0.27 -5.61
N ALA A 579 -18.52 0.81 -5.40
CA ALA A 579 -17.08 0.82 -5.66
C ALA A 579 -16.30 0.01 -4.61
N PHE A 580 -16.86 -0.13 -3.40
CA PHE A 580 -16.29 -0.90 -2.29
C PHE A 580 -17.37 -1.80 -1.66
N ALA A 581 -17.18 -3.12 -1.71
CA ALA A 581 -18.12 -4.09 -1.16
C ALA A 581 -17.39 -5.26 -0.47
N CYS A 582 -17.97 -5.81 0.60
CA CYS A 582 -17.38 -6.91 1.36
C CYS A 582 -17.61 -8.27 0.68
N GLN A 583 -17.02 -8.46 -0.49
CA GLN A 583 -17.14 -9.69 -1.30
C GLN A 583 -15.94 -9.86 -2.23
N PRO A 584 -15.71 -11.07 -2.83
CA PRO A 584 -14.60 -11.27 -3.76
C PRO A 584 -14.61 -10.34 -4.98
N ARG A 585 -15.77 -9.96 -5.51
CA ARG A 585 -15.94 -8.89 -6.50
C ARG A 585 -16.17 -7.55 -5.79
N GLY A 586 -15.26 -7.18 -4.90
CA GLY A 586 -15.43 -6.08 -3.95
C GLY A 586 -15.13 -4.68 -4.47
N TYR A 587 -14.69 -4.56 -5.73
CA TYR A 587 -14.44 -3.30 -6.42
C TYR A 587 -15.32 -3.21 -7.68
N CYS A 588 -15.36 -2.06 -8.35
CA CYS A 588 -15.98 -2.00 -9.66
C CYS A 588 -15.11 -2.73 -10.70
N PRO A 589 -15.68 -3.16 -11.85
CA PRO A 589 -14.92 -3.81 -12.91
C PRO A 589 -13.76 -2.93 -13.39
N GLU A 590 -12.61 -3.51 -13.68
CA GLU A 590 -11.38 -2.85 -14.11
C GLU A 590 -10.79 -1.84 -13.10
N MET A 591 -11.38 -1.73 -11.92
CA MET A 591 -10.75 -1.00 -10.83
C MET A 591 -9.64 -1.87 -10.27
N ASP A 592 -8.42 -1.49 -10.55
CA ASP A 592 -7.27 -2.02 -9.85
C ASP A 592 -7.22 -1.37 -8.45
N GLU A 593 -6.71 -2.06 -7.48
CA GLU A 593 -6.55 -1.51 -6.12
C GLU A 593 -5.34 -0.57 -6.05
N ASP A 594 -4.47 -0.71 -7.04
CA ASP A 594 -3.28 0.08 -7.34
C ASP A 594 -2.32 0.23 -6.16
N ASP A 595 -1.87 -0.96 -5.72
CA ASP A 595 -0.81 -1.10 -4.72
C ASP A 595 -1.08 -0.34 -3.41
N GLY A 596 -2.33 -0.25 -3.00
CA GLY A 596 -2.75 0.43 -1.78
C GLY A 596 -3.31 1.85 -1.99
N ALA A 597 -3.33 2.38 -3.22
CA ALA A 597 -3.84 3.73 -3.50
C ALA A 597 -5.34 3.86 -3.19
N MET A 598 -6.15 2.93 -3.74
CA MET A 598 -7.61 2.93 -3.52
C MET A 598 -7.98 2.53 -2.10
N SER A 599 -7.24 1.61 -1.49
CA SER A 599 -7.40 1.26 -0.09
C SER A 599 -7.11 2.45 0.84
N ALA A 600 -6.03 3.18 0.62
CA ALA A 600 -5.70 4.39 1.39
C ALA A 600 -6.74 5.51 1.16
N TRP A 601 -7.30 5.64 -0.05
CA TRP A 601 -8.41 6.54 -0.32
C TRP A 601 -9.63 6.19 0.57
N TYR A 602 -9.99 4.90 0.65
CA TYR A 602 -11.10 4.45 1.50
C TYR A 602 -10.83 4.73 2.98
N VAL A 603 -9.59 4.50 3.45
CA VAL A 603 -9.20 4.79 4.84
C VAL A 603 -9.35 6.27 5.14
N PHE A 604 -8.75 7.16 4.34
CA PHE A 604 -8.86 8.61 4.53
C PHE A 604 -10.31 9.09 4.46
N SER A 605 -11.08 8.63 3.49
CA SER A 605 -12.49 8.94 3.34
C SER A 605 -13.31 8.52 4.53
N SER A 606 -13.00 7.37 5.13
CA SER A 606 -13.70 6.82 6.28
C SER A 606 -13.42 7.57 7.58
N ILE A 607 -12.19 8.08 7.75
CA ILE A 607 -11.79 8.80 8.97
C ILE A 607 -12.07 10.31 8.92
N GLY A 608 -12.50 10.84 7.78
CA GLY A 608 -12.84 12.25 7.62
C GLY A 608 -11.63 13.18 7.41
N LEU A 609 -10.56 12.67 6.83
CA LEU A 609 -9.34 13.40 6.46
C LEU A 609 -8.98 13.12 5.01
N TYR A 610 -8.41 14.08 4.28
CA TYR A 610 -7.86 13.81 2.95
C TYR A 610 -6.75 14.80 2.54
N PRO A 611 -5.57 14.32 2.05
CA PRO A 611 -4.44 15.14 1.61
C PRO A 611 -4.63 15.59 0.16
N VAL A 612 -5.45 16.62 -0.10
CA VAL A 612 -5.82 17.07 -1.46
C VAL A 612 -4.63 17.49 -2.30
N VAL A 613 -3.67 18.20 -1.69
CA VAL A 613 -2.42 18.61 -2.35
C VAL A 613 -1.26 17.95 -1.63
N VAL A 614 -0.76 16.90 -2.25
CA VAL A 614 0.45 16.21 -1.77
C VAL A 614 1.62 17.20 -1.80
N GLY A 615 2.29 17.36 -0.68
CA GLY A 615 3.33 18.36 -0.48
C GLY A 615 2.90 19.59 0.32
N GLU A 616 1.62 19.82 0.62
CA GLU A 616 1.18 20.89 1.53
C GLU A 616 1.25 20.49 3.01
N ALA A 617 1.37 19.20 3.33
CA ALA A 617 1.29 18.65 4.68
C ALA A 617 0.02 19.09 5.43
N THR A 618 -1.12 19.14 4.73
CA THR A 618 -2.43 19.52 5.25
C THR A 618 -3.50 18.53 4.81
N TYR A 619 -4.57 18.44 5.59
CA TYR A 619 -5.70 17.56 5.32
C TYR A 619 -7.00 18.36 5.32
N GLU A 620 -7.81 18.21 4.28
CA GLU A 620 -9.20 18.63 4.31
C GLU A 620 -9.94 17.79 5.34
N VAL A 621 -10.85 18.41 6.11
CA VAL A 621 -11.63 17.73 7.14
C VAL A 621 -13.12 17.77 6.82
N PHE A 622 -13.76 16.63 6.98
CA PHE A 622 -15.19 16.42 6.76
C PHE A 622 -15.72 15.33 7.70
N PRO A 623 -17.02 15.23 7.94
CA PRO A 623 -17.60 14.21 8.81
C PRO A 623 -17.20 12.79 8.39
N PRO A 624 -16.65 11.96 9.31
CA PRO A 624 -16.23 10.59 9.02
C PRO A 624 -17.43 9.66 8.76
N LEU A 625 -17.18 8.46 8.24
CA LEU A 625 -18.20 7.40 8.09
C LEU A 625 -18.59 6.78 9.44
N PHE A 626 -17.70 6.83 10.42
CA PHE A 626 -17.84 6.27 11.76
C PHE A 626 -18.29 7.35 12.76
N GLU A 627 -18.90 6.94 13.86
CA GLU A 627 -19.33 7.86 14.91
C GLU A 627 -18.15 8.48 15.65
N ARG A 628 -17.10 7.68 15.82
CA ARG A 628 -15.84 8.09 16.42
C ARG A 628 -14.68 7.37 15.75
N VAL A 629 -13.59 8.10 15.57
CA VAL A 629 -12.29 7.59 15.11
C VAL A 629 -11.24 8.00 16.13
N THR A 630 -10.40 7.06 16.55
CA THR A 630 -9.20 7.35 17.34
C THR A 630 -7.99 7.01 16.47
N LEU A 631 -7.18 8.01 16.18
CA LEU A 631 -5.98 7.91 15.34
C LEU A 631 -4.76 8.08 16.23
N TYR A 632 -3.76 7.20 16.07
CA TYR A 632 -2.46 7.25 16.75
C TYR A 632 -1.35 7.59 15.74
N PRO A 633 -1.13 8.89 15.42
CA PRO A 633 -0.03 9.31 14.54
C PRO A 633 1.31 8.88 15.14
N GLY A 634 2.12 8.14 14.36
CA GLY A 634 3.37 7.58 14.88
C GLY A 634 3.24 6.29 15.68
N GLY A 635 2.02 5.77 15.86
CA GLY A 635 1.76 4.50 16.52
C GLY A 635 1.42 4.60 18.02
N PRO A 636 1.21 3.44 18.68
CA PRO A 636 0.86 3.40 20.09
C PRO A 636 1.90 4.10 20.99
N GLY A 637 1.42 4.87 21.96
CA GLY A 637 2.27 5.66 22.86
C GLY A 637 2.52 7.11 22.40
N HIS A 638 2.13 7.46 21.17
CA HIS A 638 2.10 8.84 20.71
C HIS A 638 0.76 9.51 21.07
N PRO A 639 0.67 10.87 21.06
CA PRO A 639 -0.56 11.57 21.33
C PRO A 639 -1.67 11.16 20.35
N ALA A 640 -2.82 10.77 20.87
CA ALA A 640 -3.96 10.36 20.05
C ALA A 640 -4.75 11.56 19.51
N VAL A 641 -5.35 11.38 18.34
CA VAL A 641 -6.36 12.28 17.78
C VAL A 641 -7.72 11.60 17.82
N THR A 642 -8.71 12.25 18.43
CA THR A 642 -10.10 11.80 18.36
C THR A 642 -10.85 12.64 17.32
N ILE A 643 -11.52 11.98 16.38
CA ILE A 643 -12.42 12.60 15.39
C ILE A 643 -13.83 12.08 15.69
N ARG A 644 -14.79 12.98 15.91
CA ARG A 644 -16.15 12.54 16.23
C ARG A 644 -17.24 13.49 15.73
N VAL A 645 -18.41 12.92 15.55
CA VAL A 645 -19.63 13.65 15.22
C VAL A 645 -20.44 13.89 16.50
N GLN A 646 -20.88 15.14 16.72
CA GLN A 646 -21.74 15.52 17.82
C GLN A 646 -23.06 16.09 17.29
N GLY A 647 -24.15 15.47 17.66
CA GLY A 647 -25.49 15.81 17.18
C GLY A 647 -26.06 14.73 16.28
N ASN A 648 -27.13 15.02 15.59
CA ASN A 648 -27.84 14.01 14.80
C ASN A 648 -27.72 14.28 13.30
N GLU A 649 -26.61 13.87 12.71
CA GLU A 649 -26.42 13.89 11.27
C GLU A 649 -27.45 13.03 10.53
N LYS A 650 -27.73 11.83 11.07
CA LYS A 650 -28.66 10.85 10.47
C LYS A 650 -30.11 11.34 10.39
N ALA A 651 -30.47 12.36 11.20
CA ALA A 651 -31.82 12.98 11.17
C ALA A 651 -31.92 14.20 10.23
N GLY A 652 -30.97 14.37 9.28
CA GLY A 652 -30.97 15.51 8.36
C GLY A 652 -30.47 16.82 8.98
N GLY A 653 -29.70 16.73 10.05
CA GLY A 653 -29.04 17.89 10.67
C GLY A 653 -28.07 18.58 9.71
N THR A 654 -28.03 19.91 9.79
CA THR A 654 -27.01 20.69 9.02
C THR A 654 -25.75 20.87 9.86
N LEU A 655 -24.59 20.65 9.27
CA LEU A 655 -23.30 20.93 9.90
C LEU A 655 -23.17 22.39 10.27
N ARG A 656 -23.12 22.71 11.58
CA ARG A 656 -23.08 24.08 12.09
C ARG A 656 -21.67 24.64 12.25
N ARG A 657 -20.75 23.80 12.70
CA ARG A 657 -19.35 24.19 12.92
C ARG A 657 -18.46 22.96 13.05
N VAL A 658 -17.17 23.17 12.78
CA VAL A 658 -16.10 22.22 13.04
C VAL A 658 -15.15 22.84 14.06
N THR A 659 -14.75 22.06 15.08
CA THR A 659 -13.83 22.55 16.12
C THR A 659 -12.61 21.63 16.27
N TRP A 660 -11.46 22.23 16.52
CA TRP A 660 -10.24 21.55 16.95
C TRP A 660 -9.91 21.97 18.39
N ASN A 661 -9.85 21.02 19.31
CA ASN A 661 -9.65 21.28 20.75
C ASN A 661 -10.58 22.38 21.28
N GLY A 662 -11.88 22.31 20.90
CA GLY A 662 -12.93 23.25 21.27
C GLY A 662 -12.90 24.60 20.54
N ARG A 663 -11.87 24.92 19.76
CA ARG A 663 -11.78 26.17 18.97
C ARG A 663 -12.33 25.96 17.57
N LYS A 664 -13.19 26.89 17.09
CA LYS A 664 -13.74 26.82 15.73
C LYS A 664 -12.62 26.91 14.69
N LEU A 665 -12.59 25.98 13.75
CA LEU A 665 -11.75 26.08 12.56
C LEU A 665 -12.28 27.17 11.63
N ARG A 666 -11.38 27.96 11.07
CA ARG A 666 -11.73 29.00 10.08
C ARG A 666 -11.97 28.39 8.70
N GLU A 667 -11.16 27.42 8.34
CA GLU A 667 -11.24 26.63 7.12
C GLU A 667 -11.41 25.16 7.50
N PRO A 668 -12.06 24.33 6.67
CA PRO A 668 -12.23 22.90 6.91
C PRO A 668 -10.93 22.14 6.65
N ARG A 669 -9.83 22.57 7.30
CA ARG A 669 -8.48 22.03 7.06
C ARG A 669 -7.66 22.03 8.34
N ILE A 670 -6.81 21.02 8.50
CA ILE A 670 -5.84 20.91 9.59
C ILE A 670 -4.46 20.54 9.04
N SER A 671 -3.40 20.95 9.74
CA SER A 671 -2.03 20.59 9.35
C SER A 671 -1.62 19.23 9.93
N HIS A 672 -0.66 18.56 9.28
CA HIS A 672 -0.02 17.36 9.81
C HIS A 672 0.55 17.59 11.23
N ARG A 673 1.17 18.74 11.46
CA ARG A 673 1.68 19.13 12.77
C ARG A 673 0.61 19.10 13.87
N MET A 674 -0.62 19.54 13.56
CA MET A 674 -1.73 19.49 14.53
C MET A 674 -2.08 18.04 14.86
N LEU A 675 -2.11 17.14 13.87
CA LEU A 675 -2.42 15.73 14.09
C LEU A 675 -1.37 15.04 14.99
N VAL A 676 -0.09 15.22 14.70
CA VAL A 676 0.98 14.56 15.50
C VAL A 676 1.10 15.09 16.93
N GLN A 677 0.56 16.30 17.21
CA GLN A 677 0.46 16.85 18.57
C GLN A 677 -0.71 16.26 19.38
N GLY A 678 -1.62 15.54 18.71
CA GLY A 678 -2.84 15.02 19.33
C GLY A 678 -3.90 16.08 19.55
N GLY A 679 -5.13 15.62 19.75
CA GLY A 679 -6.25 16.52 19.98
C GLY A 679 -7.60 15.95 19.61
N GLU A 680 -8.61 16.83 19.59
CA GLU A 680 -9.97 16.45 19.30
C GLU A 680 -10.56 17.30 18.15
N LEU A 681 -10.99 16.63 17.08
CA LEU A 681 -11.75 17.22 15.97
C LEU A 681 -13.22 16.86 16.13
N VAL A 682 -14.10 17.86 16.24
CA VAL A 682 -15.53 17.64 16.46
C VAL A 682 -16.35 18.34 15.38
N PHE A 683 -17.22 17.57 14.75
CA PHE A 683 -18.24 18.04 13.80
C PHE A 683 -19.58 18.21 14.56
N HIS A 684 -20.11 19.44 14.64
CA HIS A 684 -21.32 19.77 15.38
C HIS A 684 -22.50 19.98 14.43
N TYR A 685 -23.52 19.15 14.57
CA TYR A 685 -24.79 19.22 13.83
C TYR A 685 -25.92 19.91 14.62
#